data_d40edce28b41a5c1376d3f9341e41275
#
_entry.id   d40edce28b41a5c1376d3f9341e41275
#
_cell.length_a   1.000
_cell.length_b   1.000
_cell.length_c   1.000
_cell.angle_alpha   90.00
_cell.angle_beta   90.00
_cell.angle_gamma   90.00
#
_symmetry.space_group_name_H-M   'P 1'
#
loop_
_entity.id
_entity.type
_entity.pdbx_description
1 polymer ?
#
loop_
_entity_poly.entity_id
_entity_poly.type
_entity_poly.pdbx_seq_one_letter_code
_entity_poly.pdbx_strand_id
1 'polypeptide(L)'
;MLYGRSTEVGVLDGVVARARDGSGGAVVVRGEAGAGKTALLDAVASRGGAMRVLRATGVESESDLAFAALHQVLRPVADLVDALPEPQSDAVRAALGFTAGGVGDRFLLGAGVLSLLVEAAVPDGLVVVVDDLQWVDMASADALLFAARRLGTERIAMVFAVRGDLPVRGVPLTVEVGGLPESVGVELFRSRHGAVPDPVVRELVALTRANPLALREIGDRLTPAQLGGREPLPDPLPGGGRLFGDRVAALSAEGRLVALVAAVEGDVGPVLRAADRLFAEERVRPDEQAGRVALAELEGSGLAGVSGPTVQFRHPLARSAVYESAAPADVRRVHAVLAEVTEGDRRAWHLAGASLGEDEEVAAALVAVAERARDRGGYGTAASALARAAGLTPDPYVRAARLKDAAVAAWLGGRSGQAESLLAEAREEAGGDPALAVEIAHLRGRFELNSGDAAEAVRILAAGDSLDMLADAAEAASYVGDTATIVAVGRRVAAYPEGFLRDTVAGIGLTVDGDVAGPGLLRRALAGVDEGRDAAGYLWAAAAASQLGESDLATEMATRAGRVARMSGMTGQLPVVLEFVATAERISGQLARSQAISEEGLALAREAGYENTVAAHLANLAVVAALRGDEESCRRQAREASAIAIPHRVGLRAGVAAYALGLLDLCLGRHAAAHDRFTALAAAGPGAGHPSVVWRTTPDRVEAAVGAGDGAGARAALDGYRRWSAHARTPESRALLARCRGLVDSCEDALGEALLLHTNPFEAARTALLLGERLRRGQRPGEARAHLRRAAETFERAGAVPWGRRAREELRAAGESGQAPPPAVLDALTPQELRIAGLVADGLSSRQIAARLFLSPRTVEYHLYKMYPKLGIGSRTDLARLVVLQKAPGGEGDML
;
A
#
# COMPACT_ATOMS: atom_id res chain seq x y z
N MET A 1 -23.82 27.20 15.59
CA MET A 1 -22.62 28.06 15.67
C MET A 1 -21.50 27.23 16.30
N LEU A 2 -20.33 27.24 15.68
CA LEU A 2 -19.14 26.49 16.21
C LEU A 2 -18.38 27.44 17.16
N TYR A 3 -18.30 27.06 18.43
CA TYR A 3 -17.59 27.81 19.46
C TYR A 3 -16.10 27.44 19.42
N GLY A 4 -15.20 28.45 19.35
CA GLY A 4 -13.76 28.31 19.56
C GLY A 4 -13.03 27.37 18.60
N ARG A 5 -13.54 27.14 17.41
CA ARG A 5 -13.00 26.22 16.38
C ARG A 5 -12.50 26.94 15.12
N SER A 6 -12.10 28.21 15.27
CA SER A 6 -11.66 29.02 14.12
C SER A 6 -10.43 28.45 13.42
N THR A 7 -9.50 27.88 14.17
CA THR A 7 -8.26 27.26 13.63
C THR A 7 -8.60 26.01 12.84
N GLU A 8 -9.35 25.10 13.42
CA GLU A 8 -9.75 23.84 12.78
C GLU A 8 -10.59 24.10 11.52
N VAL A 9 -11.55 25.02 11.64
CA VAL A 9 -12.37 25.46 10.49
C VAL A 9 -11.51 26.09 9.41
N GLY A 10 -10.53 26.94 9.75
CA GLY A 10 -9.61 27.55 8.78
C GLY A 10 -8.80 26.52 7.99
N VAL A 11 -8.33 25.46 8.65
CA VAL A 11 -7.64 24.35 7.98
C VAL A 11 -8.57 23.61 7.03
N LEU A 12 -9.79 23.29 7.47
CA LEU A 12 -10.78 22.57 6.68
C LEU A 12 -11.27 23.40 5.49
N ASP A 13 -11.55 24.69 5.68
CA ASP A 13 -11.89 25.64 4.61
C ASP A 13 -10.76 25.72 3.57
N GLY A 14 -9.50 25.67 4.02
CA GLY A 14 -8.33 25.62 3.15
C GLY A 14 -8.30 24.38 2.25
N VAL A 15 -8.72 23.20 2.76
CA VAL A 15 -8.81 21.99 1.95
C VAL A 15 -9.92 22.13 0.89
N VAL A 16 -11.09 22.63 1.27
CA VAL A 16 -12.22 22.83 0.35
C VAL A 16 -11.89 23.90 -0.71
N ALA A 17 -11.24 24.98 -0.32
CA ALA A 17 -10.82 26.05 -1.25
C ALA A 17 -9.84 25.50 -2.29
N ARG A 18 -8.79 24.77 -1.86
CA ARG A 18 -7.85 24.16 -2.79
C ARG A 18 -8.54 23.17 -3.74
N ALA A 19 -9.46 22.36 -3.23
CA ALA A 19 -10.23 21.44 -4.08
C ALA A 19 -11.06 22.20 -5.13
N ARG A 20 -11.68 23.33 -4.76
CA ARG A 20 -12.40 24.21 -5.69
C ARG A 20 -11.49 24.76 -6.79
N ASP A 21 -10.25 25.08 -6.44
CA ASP A 21 -9.23 25.59 -7.37
C ASP A 21 -8.55 24.49 -8.19
N GLY A 22 -8.98 23.23 -8.05
CA GLY A 22 -8.43 22.10 -8.81
C GLY A 22 -7.21 21.44 -8.16
N SER A 23 -7.02 21.60 -6.85
CA SER A 23 -6.02 20.89 -6.06
C SER A 23 -6.72 20.07 -4.98
N GLY A 24 -7.09 18.84 -5.35
CA GLY A 24 -7.78 17.91 -4.46
C GLY A 24 -6.92 17.51 -3.25
N GLY A 25 -7.59 17.15 -2.16
CA GLY A 25 -6.89 16.73 -0.97
C GLY A 25 -7.80 16.07 0.07
N ALA A 26 -7.17 15.40 1.03
CA ALA A 26 -7.86 14.74 2.13
C ALA A 26 -7.33 15.22 3.49
N VAL A 27 -8.19 15.18 4.50
CA VAL A 27 -7.88 15.54 5.88
C VAL A 27 -8.59 14.60 6.85
N VAL A 28 -7.92 14.27 7.94
CA VAL A 28 -8.49 13.53 9.07
C VAL A 28 -8.78 14.50 10.21
N VAL A 29 -10.00 14.48 10.73
CA VAL A 29 -10.43 15.18 11.94
C VAL A 29 -10.45 14.16 13.08
N ARG A 30 -9.54 14.28 14.01
CA ARG A 30 -9.36 13.34 15.11
C ARG A 30 -9.74 13.96 16.43
N GLY A 31 -10.34 13.20 17.33
CA GLY A 31 -10.61 13.69 18.68
C GLY A 31 -11.53 12.75 19.45
N GLU A 32 -11.65 13.01 20.74
CA GLU A 32 -12.50 12.27 21.66
C GLU A 32 -14.01 12.37 21.31
N ALA A 33 -14.80 11.46 21.88
CA ALA A 33 -16.25 11.51 21.79
C ALA A 33 -16.79 12.86 22.34
N GLY A 34 -17.73 13.47 21.62
CA GLY A 34 -18.32 14.75 22.03
C GLY A 34 -17.45 15.99 21.79
N ALA A 35 -16.24 15.86 21.26
CA ALA A 35 -15.34 17.00 20.96
C ALA A 35 -15.84 17.92 19.86
N GLY A 36 -16.87 17.52 19.10
CA GLY A 36 -17.49 18.33 18.05
C GLY A 36 -17.00 18.02 16.63
N LYS A 37 -16.47 16.83 16.37
CA LYS A 37 -16.04 16.38 15.03
C LYS A 37 -17.15 16.47 14.00
N THR A 38 -18.29 15.84 14.26
CA THR A 38 -19.46 15.87 13.39
C THR A 38 -19.92 17.30 13.06
N ALA A 39 -19.87 18.21 14.06
CA ALA A 39 -20.22 19.61 13.83
C ALA A 39 -19.22 20.34 12.91
N LEU A 40 -17.94 19.97 12.96
CA LEU A 40 -16.92 20.45 12.02
C LEU A 40 -17.19 19.90 10.61
N LEU A 41 -17.51 18.62 10.47
CA LEU A 41 -17.86 18.01 9.19
C LEU A 41 -19.10 18.66 8.57
N ASP A 42 -20.13 18.94 9.37
CA ASP A 42 -21.33 19.65 8.92
C ASP A 42 -21.03 21.08 8.47
N ALA A 43 -20.14 21.76 9.17
CA ALA A 43 -19.70 23.08 8.77
C ALA A 43 -18.96 23.07 7.43
N VAL A 44 -18.08 22.10 7.22
CA VAL A 44 -17.38 21.90 5.94
C VAL A 44 -18.36 21.63 4.81
N ALA A 45 -19.30 20.71 5.02
CA ALA A 45 -20.30 20.37 4.03
C ALA A 45 -21.17 21.57 3.64
N SER A 46 -21.58 22.39 4.62
CA SER A 46 -22.38 23.60 4.36
C SER A 46 -21.60 24.71 3.65
N ARG A 47 -20.28 24.74 3.79
CA ARG A 47 -19.37 25.72 3.17
C ARG A 47 -18.87 25.31 1.79
N GLY A 48 -19.17 24.09 1.35
CA GLY A 48 -18.89 23.62 -0.01
C GLY A 48 -19.48 24.52 -1.10
N GLY A 49 -20.49 25.33 -0.78
CA GLY A 49 -21.15 26.23 -1.73
C GLY A 49 -21.85 25.47 -2.85
N ALA A 50 -21.43 25.68 -4.10
CA ALA A 50 -21.99 24.94 -5.25
C ALA A 50 -21.43 23.51 -5.40
N MET A 51 -20.40 23.14 -4.63
CA MET A 51 -19.82 21.78 -4.71
C MET A 51 -20.84 20.73 -4.25
N ARG A 52 -20.88 19.60 -4.94
CA ARG A 52 -21.69 18.45 -4.53
C ARG A 52 -21.16 17.90 -3.20
N VAL A 53 -22.05 17.47 -2.33
CA VAL A 53 -21.66 16.86 -1.05
C VAL A 53 -22.13 15.39 -1.01
N LEU A 54 -21.19 14.47 -0.80
CA LEU A 54 -21.46 13.05 -0.54
C LEU A 54 -21.09 12.76 0.91
N ARG A 55 -21.92 11.95 1.58
CA ARG A 55 -21.74 11.63 2.98
C ARG A 55 -21.84 10.12 3.24
N ALA A 56 -21.02 9.64 4.17
CA ALA A 56 -21.21 8.39 4.86
C ALA A 56 -21.00 8.58 6.35
N THR A 57 -21.66 7.75 7.13
CA THR A 57 -21.43 7.64 8.57
C THR A 57 -21.19 6.17 8.89
N GLY A 58 -20.08 5.89 9.55
CA GLY A 58 -19.78 4.55 10.04
C GLY A 58 -20.82 4.13 11.08
N VAL A 59 -21.32 2.93 10.93
CA VAL A 59 -22.29 2.32 11.85
C VAL A 59 -21.70 1.03 12.37
N GLU A 60 -21.57 0.90 13.70
CA GLU A 60 -20.93 -0.24 14.34
C GLU A 60 -21.54 -1.59 13.96
N SER A 61 -22.89 -1.65 13.81
CA SER A 61 -23.59 -2.87 13.35
C SER A 61 -23.37 -3.19 11.87
N GLU A 62 -22.84 -2.25 11.08
CA GLU A 62 -22.56 -2.42 9.66
C GLU A 62 -21.06 -2.54 9.38
N SER A 63 -20.21 -2.47 10.43
CA SER A 63 -18.75 -2.55 10.28
C SER A 63 -18.25 -3.85 9.64
N ASP A 64 -19.05 -4.91 9.76
CA ASP A 64 -18.79 -6.22 9.15
C ASP A 64 -19.53 -6.45 7.81
N LEU A 65 -20.32 -5.48 7.36
CA LEU A 65 -21.01 -5.54 6.06
C LEU A 65 -20.13 -4.91 4.99
N ALA A 66 -19.55 -5.74 4.12
CA ALA A 66 -18.69 -5.26 3.07
C ALA A 66 -19.42 -4.23 2.17
N PHE A 67 -18.80 -3.07 1.98
CA PHE A 67 -19.24 -1.96 1.14
C PHE A 67 -20.46 -1.19 1.63
N ALA A 68 -20.87 -1.34 2.88
CA ALA A 68 -22.01 -0.62 3.42
C ALA A 68 -21.81 0.90 3.36
N ALA A 69 -20.70 1.41 3.86
CA ALA A 69 -20.40 2.85 3.82
C ALA A 69 -20.10 3.33 2.39
N LEU A 70 -19.46 2.51 1.56
CA LEU A 70 -19.23 2.84 0.16
C LEU A 70 -20.56 3.01 -0.60
N HIS A 71 -21.54 2.16 -0.31
CA HIS A 71 -22.90 2.29 -0.86
C HIS A 71 -23.55 3.63 -0.46
N GLN A 72 -23.38 4.09 0.80
CA GLN A 72 -23.89 5.39 1.24
C GLN A 72 -23.26 6.54 0.42
N VAL A 73 -21.96 6.51 0.19
CA VAL A 73 -21.24 7.55 -0.58
C VAL A 73 -21.63 7.52 -2.06
N LEU A 74 -21.65 6.34 -2.69
CA LEU A 74 -21.71 6.22 -4.15
C LEU A 74 -23.13 6.14 -4.70
N ARG A 75 -24.13 5.71 -3.90
CA ARG A 75 -25.52 5.62 -4.36
C ARG A 75 -26.06 6.92 -5.00
N PRO A 76 -25.79 8.13 -4.46
CA PRO A 76 -26.26 9.37 -5.07
C PRO A 76 -25.66 9.70 -6.43
N VAL A 77 -24.64 8.98 -6.87
CA VAL A 77 -23.89 9.17 -8.11
C VAL A 77 -23.75 7.87 -8.92
N ALA A 78 -24.56 6.87 -8.60
CA ALA A 78 -24.49 5.54 -9.23
C ALA A 78 -24.83 5.56 -10.73
N ASP A 79 -25.57 6.56 -11.19
CA ASP A 79 -25.88 6.81 -12.60
C ASP A 79 -24.63 7.16 -13.43
N LEU A 80 -23.56 7.62 -12.79
CA LEU A 80 -22.30 7.95 -13.47
C LEU A 80 -21.38 6.74 -13.66
N VAL A 81 -21.71 5.57 -13.14
CA VAL A 81 -20.88 4.36 -13.24
C VAL A 81 -20.64 3.94 -14.70
N ASP A 82 -21.60 4.19 -15.59
CA ASP A 82 -21.47 3.85 -17.02
C ASP A 82 -20.46 4.74 -17.76
N ALA A 83 -20.06 5.87 -17.18
CA ALA A 83 -19.04 6.73 -17.75
C ALA A 83 -17.61 6.22 -17.49
N LEU A 84 -17.46 5.25 -16.59
CA LEU A 84 -16.16 4.68 -16.21
C LEU A 84 -15.61 3.74 -17.28
N PRO A 85 -14.28 3.49 -17.31
CA PRO A 85 -13.71 2.36 -18.02
C PRO A 85 -14.36 1.04 -17.60
N GLU A 86 -14.64 0.15 -18.55
CA GLU A 86 -15.38 -1.10 -18.33
C GLU A 86 -14.90 -1.90 -17.11
N PRO A 87 -13.57 -2.18 -16.89
CA PRO A 87 -13.12 -2.93 -15.72
C PRO A 87 -13.40 -2.20 -14.40
N GLN A 88 -13.35 -0.86 -14.38
CA GLN A 88 -13.65 -0.05 -13.19
C GLN A 88 -15.15 0.01 -12.93
N SER A 89 -15.96 0.15 -13.99
CA SER A 89 -17.41 0.10 -13.92
C SER A 89 -17.89 -1.22 -13.33
N ASP A 90 -17.33 -2.34 -13.81
CA ASP A 90 -17.69 -3.68 -13.34
C ASP A 90 -17.31 -3.88 -11.87
N ALA A 91 -16.12 -3.43 -11.45
CA ALA A 91 -15.69 -3.52 -10.04
C ALA A 91 -16.61 -2.71 -9.11
N VAL A 92 -16.99 -1.48 -9.52
CA VAL A 92 -17.90 -0.63 -8.74
C VAL A 92 -19.30 -1.24 -8.71
N ARG A 93 -19.82 -1.73 -9.82
CA ARG A 93 -21.15 -2.40 -9.90
C ARG A 93 -21.20 -3.65 -9.04
N ALA A 94 -20.14 -4.47 -9.05
CA ALA A 94 -20.04 -5.64 -8.21
C ALA A 94 -19.98 -5.28 -6.72
N ALA A 95 -19.20 -4.26 -6.33
CA ALA A 95 -19.14 -3.78 -4.95
C ALA A 95 -20.49 -3.25 -4.46
N LEU A 96 -21.25 -2.57 -5.32
CA LEU A 96 -22.59 -2.07 -5.01
C LEU A 96 -23.68 -3.13 -5.15
N GLY A 97 -23.34 -4.36 -5.55
CA GLY A 97 -24.29 -5.45 -5.70
C GLY A 97 -25.23 -5.33 -6.91
N PHE A 98 -24.89 -4.52 -7.92
CA PHE A 98 -25.69 -4.36 -9.14
C PHE A 98 -25.49 -5.48 -10.16
N THR A 99 -24.39 -6.23 -10.04
CA THR A 99 -24.07 -7.38 -10.91
C THR A 99 -23.68 -8.58 -10.06
N ALA A 100 -24.01 -9.78 -10.52
CA ALA A 100 -23.58 -11.04 -9.93
C ALA A 100 -22.15 -11.38 -10.40
N GLY A 101 -21.17 -10.67 -9.91
CA GLY A 101 -19.75 -10.87 -10.21
C GLY A 101 -18.89 -10.45 -9.05
N GLY A 102 -17.73 -11.10 -8.83
CA GLY A 102 -16.80 -10.69 -7.79
C GLY A 102 -16.11 -9.37 -8.12
N VAL A 103 -15.84 -8.56 -7.12
CA VAL A 103 -14.87 -7.45 -7.21
C VAL A 103 -13.48 -8.11 -7.22
N GLY A 104 -12.99 -8.50 -8.38
CA GLY A 104 -11.77 -9.29 -8.51
C GLY A 104 -10.50 -8.61 -7.95
N ASP A 105 -10.52 -7.31 -7.78
CA ASP A 105 -9.35 -6.53 -7.37
C ASP A 105 -9.73 -5.29 -6.54
N ARG A 106 -9.28 -5.24 -5.28
CA ARG A 106 -9.50 -4.08 -4.39
C ARG A 106 -8.91 -2.77 -4.93
N PHE A 107 -7.80 -2.86 -5.69
CA PHE A 107 -7.19 -1.66 -6.30
C PHE A 107 -7.99 -1.19 -7.50
N LEU A 108 -8.53 -2.12 -8.28
CA LEU A 108 -9.43 -1.78 -9.38
C LEU A 108 -10.71 -1.12 -8.86
N LEU A 109 -11.26 -1.62 -7.75
CA LEU A 109 -12.36 -0.97 -7.06
C LEU A 109 -11.96 0.44 -6.57
N GLY A 110 -10.82 0.57 -5.89
CA GLY A 110 -10.34 1.88 -5.42
C GLY A 110 -10.14 2.87 -6.57
N ALA A 111 -9.61 2.41 -7.70
CA ALA A 111 -9.47 3.22 -8.91
C ALA A 111 -10.83 3.59 -9.52
N GLY A 112 -11.78 2.65 -9.53
CA GLY A 112 -13.15 2.87 -9.95
C GLY A 112 -13.87 3.89 -9.08
N VAL A 113 -13.71 3.79 -7.76
CA VAL A 113 -14.22 4.77 -6.79
C VAL A 113 -13.63 6.16 -7.06
N LEU A 114 -12.32 6.28 -7.22
CA LEU A 114 -11.68 7.55 -7.56
C LEU A 114 -12.22 8.12 -8.85
N SER A 115 -12.32 7.32 -9.92
CA SER A 115 -12.84 7.76 -11.21
C SER A 115 -14.29 8.22 -11.11
N LEU A 116 -15.12 7.50 -10.35
CA LEU A 116 -16.53 7.88 -10.14
C LEU A 116 -16.65 9.19 -9.36
N LEU A 117 -15.85 9.38 -8.32
CA LEU A 117 -15.82 10.65 -7.58
C LEU A 117 -15.35 11.81 -8.45
N VAL A 118 -14.43 11.58 -9.39
CA VAL A 118 -13.98 12.60 -10.34
C VAL A 118 -15.09 12.96 -11.33
N GLU A 119 -15.81 12.00 -11.86
CA GLU A 119 -16.99 12.26 -12.70
C GLU A 119 -18.07 13.02 -11.91
N ALA A 120 -18.31 12.64 -10.66
CA ALA A 120 -19.26 13.31 -9.77
C ALA A 120 -18.84 14.74 -9.38
N ALA A 121 -17.56 15.07 -9.49
CA ALA A 121 -17.01 16.41 -9.19
C ALA A 121 -17.23 17.43 -10.31
N VAL A 122 -17.76 17.04 -11.45
CA VAL A 122 -18.05 17.96 -12.59
C VAL A 122 -19.46 18.52 -12.45
N PRO A 123 -19.68 19.85 -12.69
CA PRO A 123 -18.67 20.89 -12.99
C PRO A 123 -18.12 21.58 -11.73
N ASP A 124 -18.83 21.54 -10.58
CA ASP A 124 -18.66 22.46 -9.46
C ASP A 124 -17.68 21.99 -8.39
N GLY A 125 -17.20 20.73 -8.48
CA GLY A 125 -16.39 20.09 -7.47
C GLY A 125 -17.19 19.22 -6.51
N LEU A 126 -16.47 18.50 -5.63
CA LEU A 126 -17.05 17.49 -4.73
C LEU A 126 -16.43 17.61 -3.33
N VAL A 127 -17.28 17.53 -2.32
CA VAL A 127 -16.89 17.32 -0.92
C VAL A 127 -17.40 15.94 -0.49
N VAL A 128 -16.50 15.07 -0.05
CA VAL A 128 -16.85 13.77 0.53
C VAL A 128 -16.58 13.83 2.02
N VAL A 129 -17.59 13.54 2.81
CA VAL A 129 -17.55 13.56 4.27
C VAL A 129 -17.81 12.16 4.80
N VAL A 130 -16.86 11.63 5.57
CA VAL A 130 -16.98 10.32 6.21
C VAL A 130 -16.86 10.50 7.71
N ASP A 131 -17.96 10.35 8.42
CA ASP A 131 -17.97 10.44 9.89
C ASP A 131 -17.82 9.06 10.52
N ASP A 132 -17.26 9.03 11.72
CA ASP A 132 -17.04 7.81 12.51
C ASP A 132 -16.32 6.69 11.71
N LEU A 133 -15.19 7.04 11.10
CA LEU A 133 -14.39 6.13 10.27
C LEU A 133 -14.03 4.81 10.99
N GLN A 134 -13.94 4.80 12.32
CA GLN A 134 -13.69 3.59 13.13
C GLN A 134 -14.81 2.54 13.00
N TRP A 135 -16.01 2.93 12.55
CA TRP A 135 -17.16 2.07 12.33
C TRP A 135 -17.50 1.84 10.85
N VAL A 136 -16.68 2.37 9.96
CA VAL A 136 -16.79 2.09 8.53
C VAL A 136 -16.25 0.70 8.26
N ASP A 137 -16.97 -0.10 7.50
CA ASP A 137 -16.50 -1.41 7.07
C ASP A 137 -15.16 -1.32 6.33
N MET A 138 -14.31 -2.31 6.53
CA MET A 138 -12.93 -2.28 6.05
C MET A 138 -12.83 -2.14 4.52
N ALA A 139 -13.73 -2.77 3.78
CA ALA A 139 -13.71 -2.73 2.32
C ALA A 139 -14.04 -1.32 1.79
N SER A 140 -15.02 -0.64 2.43
CA SER A 140 -15.32 0.76 2.14
C SER A 140 -14.17 1.69 2.54
N ALA A 141 -13.60 1.50 3.74
CA ALA A 141 -12.50 2.31 4.24
C ALA A 141 -11.28 2.21 3.30
N ASP A 142 -10.91 0.98 2.88
CA ASP A 142 -9.81 0.75 1.95
C ASP A 142 -10.02 1.48 0.62
N ALA A 143 -11.22 1.39 0.04
CA ALA A 143 -11.55 2.03 -1.23
C ALA A 143 -11.55 3.57 -1.13
N LEU A 144 -12.15 4.12 -0.08
CA LEU A 144 -12.20 5.57 0.15
C LEU A 144 -10.82 6.16 0.47
N LEU A 145 -10.02 5.49 1.31
CA LEU A 145 -8.66 5.90 1.62
C LEU A 145 -7.73 5.71 0.42
N PHE A 146 -7.96 4.71 -0.43
CA PHE A 146 -7.25 4.57 -1.69
C PHE A 146 -7.47 5.81 -2.58
N ALA A 147 -8.72 6.25 -2.75
CA ALA A 147 -9.05 7.45 -3.49
C ALA A 147 -8.42 8.69 -2.85
N ALA A 148 -8.55 8.85 -1.52
CA ALA A 148 -8.02 9.99 -0.78
C ALA A 148 -6.51 10.20 -0.97
N ARG A 149 -5.73 9.11 -0.99
CA ARG A 149 -4.27 9.14 -1.20
C ARG A 149 -3.85 9.55 -2.62
N ARG A 150 -4.76 9.47 -3.58
CA ARG A 150 -4.48 9.74 -5.00
C ARG A 150 -5.10 11.03 -5.52
N LEU A 151 -5.72 11.79 -4.63
CA LEU A 151 -6.16 13.13 -4.96
C LEU A 151 -4.96 14.05 -5.22
N GLY A 152 -5.03 14.81 -6.29
CA GLY A 152 -3.99 15.75 -6.68
C GLY A 152 -4.56 16.93 -7.45
N THR A 153 -5.12 16.68 -8.62
CA THR A 153 -5.62 17.69 -9.55
C THR A 153 -7.13 17.66 -9.71
N GLU A 154 -7.75 16.79 -8.96
CA GLU A 154 -9.20 16.63 -8.91
C GLU A 154 -9.81 17.73 -8.04
N ARG A 155 -11.04 18.16 -8.39
CA ARG A 155 -11.80 19.12 -7.60
C ARG A 155 -12.53 18.43 -6.44
N ILE A 156 -11.78 17.67 -5.61
CA ILE A 156 -12.35 16.84 -4.56
C ILE A 156 -11.69 17.15 -3.23
N ALA A 157 -12.50 17.43 -2.21
CA ALA A 157 -12.09 17.47 -0.82
C ALA A 157 -12.67 16.26 -0.08
N MET A 158 -11.82 15.44 0.56
CA MET A 158 -12.26 14.33 1.40
C MET A 158 -11.96 14.63 2.87
N VAL A 159 -12.97 14.54 3.72
CA VAL A 159 -12.86 14.80 5.16
C VAL A 159 -13.32 13.58 5.92
N PHE A 160 -12.42 13.02 6.71
CA PHE A 160 -12.69 11.84 7.54
C PHE A 160 -12.70 12.25 9.01
N ALA A 161 -13.70 11.82 9.78
CA ALA A 161 -13.65 11.95 11.24
C ALA A 161 -13.38 10.59 11.89
N VAL A 162 -12.51 10.60 12.91
CA VAL A 162 -12.13 9.39 13.63
C VAL A 162 -12.07 9.67 15.14
N ARG A 163 -12.41 8.66 15.94
CA ARG A 163 -12.35 8.75 17.40
C ARG A 163 -11.02 8.22 17.93
N GLY A 164 -10.47 8.92 18.95
CA GLY A 164 -9.25 8.52 19.64
C GLY A 164 -8.02 8.51 18.74
N ASP A 165 -7.06 7.64 19.08
CA ASP A 165 -5.74 7.59 18.43
C ASP A 165 -5.66 6.59 17.25
N LEU A 166 -6.79 6.19 16.68
CA LEU A 166 -6.80 5.25 15.57
C LEU A 166 -5.95 5.79 14.39
N PRO A 167 -4.90 5.09 13.96
CA PRO A 167 -4.05 5.57 12.89
C PRO A 167 -4.77 5.48 11.54
N VAL A 168 -4.99 6.62 10.89
CA VAL A 168 -5.47 6.67 9.50
C VAL A 168 -4.25 6.83 8.59
N ARG A 169 -3.83 5.73 7.99
CA ARG A 169 -2.63 5.72 7.13
C ARG A 169 -2.91 6.38 5.77
N GLY A 170 -1.95 7.16 5.30
CA GLY A 170 -1.94 7.68 3.94
C GLY A 170 -2.73 8.99 3.70
N VAL A 171 -3.30 9.60 4.73
CA VAL A 171 -3.85 10.96 4.69
C VAL A 171 -2.86 11.88 5.41
N PRO A 172 -2.21 12.83 4.70
CA PRO A 172 -1.08 13.58 5.25
C PRO A 172 -1.49 14.68 6.24
N LEU A 173 -2.73 15.13 6.20
CA LEU A 173 -3.22 16.23 7.01
C LEU A 173 -4.15 15.71 8.10
N THR A 174 -3.81 15.99 9.35
CA THR A 174 -4.63 15.67 10.51
C THR A 174 -4.96 16.94 11.29
N VAL A 175 -6.22 17.09 11.68
CA VAL A 175 -6.72 18.15 12.57
C VAL A 175 -7.11 17.50 13.89
N GLU A 176 -6.37 17.79 14.94
CA GLU A 176 -6.68 17.30 16.29
C GLU A 176 -7.74 18.21 16.94
N VAL A 177 -8.83 17.57 17.43
CA VAL A 177 -9.97 18.26 18.04
C VAL A 177 -10.05 17.85 19.52
N GLY A 178 -9.51 18.69 20.37
CA GLY A 178 -9.57 18.53 21.82
C GLY A 178 -10.79 19.22 22.46
N GLY A 179 -10.73 19.40 23.78
CA GLY A 179 -11.67 20.29 24.51
C GLY A 179 -11.61 21.72 24.00
N LEU A 180 -12.61 22.50 24.33
CA LEU A 180 -12.62 23.95 24.01
C LEU A 180 -11.58 24.68 24.90
N PRO A 181 -11.08 25.84 24.48
CA PRO A 181 -10.42 26.76 25.41
C PRO A 181 -11.35 27.10 26.59
N GLU A 182 -10.80 27.23 27.79
CA GLU A 182 -11.58 27.44 29.03
C GLU A 182 -12.60 28.59 28.88
N SER A 183 -12.16 29.73 28.36
CA SER A 183 -13.05 30.90 28.14
C SER A 183 -14.22 30.60 27.21
N VAL A 184 -13.97 29.82 26.17
CA VAL A 184 -15.00 29.40 25.20
C VAL A 184 -15.92 28.33 25.77
N GLY A 185 -15.39 27.42 26.61
CA GLY A 185 -16.19 26.47 27.40
C GLY A 185 -17.17 27.18 28.32
N VAL A 186 -16.72 28.21 29.00
CA VAL A 186 -17.56 29.09 29.85
C VAL A 186 -18.63 29.77 29.01
N GLU A 187 -18.29 30.34 27.87
CA GLU A 187 -19.24 30.97 26.95
C GLU A 187 -20.31 29.97 26.45
N LEU A 188 -19.86 28.80 25.99
CA LEU A 188 -20.75 27.72 25.54
C LEU A 188 -21.75 27.34 26.61
N PHE A 189 -21.26 27.09 27.85
CA PHE A 189 -22.11 26.69 28.98
C PHE A 189 -23.15 27.77 29.28
N ARG A 190 -22.73 29.04 29.40
CA ARG A 190 -23.63 30.17 29.67
C ARG A 190 -24.64 30.46 28.56
N SER A 191 -24.26 30.25 27.29
CA SER A 191 -25.18 30.43 26.17
C SER A 191 -26.40 29.52 26.25
N ARG A 192 -26.30 28.37 26.96
CA ARG A 192 -27.37 27.41 27.12
C ARG A 192 -28.09 27.51 28.48
N HIS A 193 -27.33 27.72 29.55
CA HIS A 193 -27.83 27.62 30.93
C HIS A 193 -27.96 28.96 31.64
N GLY A 194 -27.73 30.06 30.93
CA GLY A 194 -27.90 31.41 31.46
C GLY A 194 -26.84 31.87 32.43
N ALA A 195 -27.18 32.77 33.37
CA ALA A 195 -26.25 33.35 34.32
C ALA A 195 -25.94 32.40 35.48
N VAL A 196 -24.88 31.63 35.32
CA VAL A 196 -24.32 30.73 36.34
C VAL A 196 -23.05 31.40 36.91
N PRO A 197 -22.83 31.37 38.26
CA PRO A 197 -21.65 31.94 38.88
C PRO A 197 -20.34 31.44 38.31
N ASP A 198 -19.35 32.36 38.18
CA ASP A 198 -18.06 32.03 37.55
C ASP A 198 -17.36 30.80 38.19
N PRO A 199 -17.27 30.63 39.53
CA PRO A 199 -16.62 29.49 40.14
C PRO A 199 -17.24 28.17 39.70
N VAL A 200 -18.57 28.08 39.68
CA VAL A 200 -19.30 26.87 39.31
C VAL A 200 -19.05 26.51 37.85
N VAL A 201 -19.14 27.50 36.95
CA VAL A 201 -18.91 27.24 35.54
C VAL A 201 -17.47 26.80 35.25
N ARG A 202 -16.47 27.44 35.88
CA ARG A 202 -15.07 27.05 35.73
C ARG A 202 -14.79 25.66 36.27
N GLU A 203 -15.37 25.31 37.39
CA GLU A 203 -15.26 23.96 37.97
C GLU A 203 -15.87 22.92 37.00
N LEU A 204 -17.08 23.17 36.44
CA LEU A 204 -17.69 22.31 35.45
C LEU A 204 -16.84 22.18 34.18
N VAL A 205 -16.28 23.29 33.68
CA VAL A 205 -15.40 23.29 32.51
C VAL A 205 -14.13 22.46 32.78
N ALA A 206 -13.53 22.59 33.96
CA ALA A 206 -12.35 21.83 34.36
C ALA A 206 -12.67 20.33 34.47
N LEU A 207 -13.74 19.98 35.23
CA LEU A 207 -14.15 18.58 35.44
C LEU A 207 -14.57 17.85 34.17
N THR A 208 -15.13 18.59 33.17
CA THR A 208 -15.49 18.02 31.85
C THR A 208 -14.35 18.07 30.84
N ARG A 209 -13.17 18.61 31.21
CA ARG A 209 -12.09 18.93 30.29
C ARG A 209 -12.55 19.79 29.09
N ALA A 210 -13.52 20.68 29.35
CA ALA A 210 -14.17 21.54 28.35
C ALA A 210 -14.71 20.79 27.13
N ASN A 211 -15.15 19.53 27.30
CA ASN A 211 -15.79 18.78 26.24
C ASN A 211 -17.16 19.39 25.90
N PRO A 212 -17.41 19.80 24.62
CA PRO A 212 -18.62 20.53 24.25
C PRO A 212 -19.92 19.76 24.55
N LEU A 213 -19.93 18.45 24.31
CA LEU A 213 -21.11 17.62 24.55
C LEU A 213 -21.38 17.49 26.05
N ALA A 214 -20.34 17.19 26.83
CA ALA A 214 -20.44 17.09 28.28
C ALA A 214 -20.97 18.41 28.91
N LEU A 215 -20.41 19.55 28.51
CA LEU A 215 -20.86 20.87 28.97
C LEU A 215 -22.33 21.17 28.66
N ARG A 216 -22.81 20.75 27.49
CA ARG A 216 -24.22 20.93 27.10
C ARG A 216 -25.19 20.07 27.88
N GLU A 217 -24.79 18.87 28.27
CA GLU A 217 -25.66 17.89 28.89
C GLU A 217 -25.66 17.95 30.43
N ILE A 218 -24.50 18.24 31.03
CA ILE A 218 -24.38 18.29 32.49
C ILE A 218 -25.26 19.39 33.07
N GLY A 219 -25.31 20.56 32.46
CA GLY A 219 -26.11 21.66 32.95
C GLY A 219 -27.61 21.36 32.99
N ASP A 220 -28.14 20.54 32.08
CA ASP A 220 -29.57 20.13 32.07
C ASP A 220 -29.89 19.15 33.23
N ARG A 221 -28.90 18.62 33.93
CA ARG A 221 -29.04 17.60 35.01
C ARG A 221 -28.78 18.13 36.40
N LEU A 222 -28.14 19.27 36.49
CA LEU A 222 -27.86 19.90 37.79
C LEU A 222 -29.11 20.64 38.30
N THR A 223 -29.27 20.64 39.61
CA THR A 223 -30.36 21.38 40.25
C THR A 223 -30.13 22.92 40.14
N PRO A 224 -31.14 23.74 40.18
CA PRO A 224 -30.96 25.18 40.29
C PRO A 224 -30.11 25.65 41.48
N ALA A 225 -30.10 24.88 42.55
CA ALA A 225 -29.26 25.16 43.74
C ALA A 225 -27.79 24.89 43.46
N GLN A 226 -27.48 23.79 42.76
CA GLN A 226 -26.12 23.42 42.32
C GLN A 226 -25.59 24.42 41.29
N LEU A 227 -26.39 24.73 40.27
CA LEU A 227 -26.05 25.74 39.27
C LEU A 227 -25.85 27.12 39.88
N GLY A 228 -26.60 27.46 40.93
CA GLY A 228 -26.48 28.70 41.66
C GLY A 228 -25.30 28.72 42.68
N GLY A 229 -24.56 27.64 42.84
CA GLY A 229 -23.47 27.50 43.79
C GLY A 229 -23.93 27.46 45.24
N ARG A 230 -25.20 27.19 45.50
CA ARG A 230 -25.79 27.05 46.84
C ARG A 230 -25.66 25.65 47.42
N GLU A 231 -25.45 24.67 46.55
CA GLU A 231 -25.12 23.29 46.87
C GLU A 231 -23.85 22.87 46.12
N PRO A 232 -23.02 21.98 46.71
CA PRO A 232 -21.85 21.45 45.98
C PRO A 232 -22.27 20.66 44.74
N LEU A 233 -21.37 20.64 43.76
CA LEU A 233 -21.56 19.77 42.61
C LEU A 233 -21.50 18.31 43.03
N PRO A 234 -22.33 17.44 42.45
CA PRO A 234 -22.30 16.02 42.78
C PRO A 234 -20.99 15.37 42.33
N ASP A 235 -20.46 14.46 43.17
CA ASP A 235 -19.29 13.65 42.85
C ASP A 235 -19.68 12.15 42.93
N PRO A 236 -19.62 11.42 41.78
CA PRO A 236 -19.24 11.87 40.44
C PRO A 236 -20.31 12.76 39.79
N LEU A 237 -19.86 13.68 38.92
CA LEU A 237 -20.77 14.46 38.11
C LEU A 237 -21.73 13.54 37.34
N PRO A 238 -23.04 13.91 37.22
CA PRO A 238 -23.97 13.11 36.45
C PRO A 238 -23.56 13.13 34.98
N GLY A 239 -23.22 11.95 34.43
CA GLY A 239 -23.06 11.85 32.98
C GLY A 239 -21.72 11.52 32.40
N GLY A 240 -20.66 11.36 33.08
CA GLY A 240 -19.35 10.96 32.54
C GLY A 240 -19.46 9.92 31.40
N GLY A 241 -18.96 8.70 31.58
CA GLY A 241 -19.21 7.59 30.64
C GLY A 241 -20.70 7.17 30.54
N ARG A 242 -21.61 7.85 31.26
CA ARG A 242 -23.05 7.61 31.31
C ARG A 242 -23.89 8.75 30.71
N LEU A 243 -23.33 9.58 29.85
CA LEU A 243 -24.02 10.77 29.29
C LEU A 243 -25.41 10.49 28.68
N PHE A 244 -25.69 9.26 28.32
CA PHE A 244 -26.94 8.85 27.71
C PHE A 244 -27.73 7.81 28.53
N GLY A 245 -27.14 7.26 29.60
CA GLY A 245 -27.76 6.20 30.40
C GLY A 245 -29.11 6.60 31.01
N ASP A 246 -29.23 7.82 31.55
CA ASP A 246 -30.48 8.29 32.11
C ASP A 246 -31.58 8.53 31.05
N ARG A 247 -31.19 8.95 29.81
CA ARG A 247 -32.12 9.07 28.71
C ARG A 247 -32.62 7.71 28.23
N VAL A 248 -31.73 6.71 28.22
CA VAL A 248 -32.10 5.33 27.93
C VAL A 248 -33.01 4.79 29.02
N ALA A 249 -32.71 5.05 30.31
CA ALA A 249 -33.53 4.65 31.43
C ALA A 249 -34.90 5.33 31.46
N ALA A 250 -35.02 6.57 30.94
CA ALA A 250 -36.27 7.31 30.83
C ALA A 250 -37.22 6.82 29.74
N LEU A 251 -36.73 6.00 28.81
CA LEU A 251 -37.60 5.37 27.80
C LEU A 251 -38.50 4.32 28.47
N SER A 252 -39.72 4.16 27.90
CA SER A 252 -40.57 3.02 28.24
C SER A 252 -39.89 1.67 28.01
N ALA A 253 -40.44 0.58 28.50
CA ALA A 253 -39.92 -0.75 28.21
C ALA A 253 -39.87 -1.02 26.70
N GLU A 254 -40.93 -0.64 25.98
CA GLU A 254 -41.03 -0.72 24.54
C GLU A 254 -40.04 0.20 23.83
N GLY A 255 -39.88 1.43 24.33
CA GLY A 255 -38.88 2.39 23.81
C GLY A 255 -37.45 1.87 23.95
N ARG A 256 -37.10 1.25 25.10
CA ARG A 256 -35.79 0.63 25.29
C ARG A 256 -35.57 -0.57 24.38
N LEU A 257 -36.59 -1.38 24.16
CA LEU A 257 -36.49 -2.55 23.28
C LEU A 257 -36.27 -2.11 21.82
N VAL A 258 -37.07 -1.13 21.33
CA VAL A 258 -36.86 -0.57 19.98
C VAL A 258 -35.49 0.10 19.85
N ALA A 259 -35.04 0.81 20.88
CA ALA A 259 -33.72 1.40 20.89
C ALA A 259 -32.62 0.31 20.78
N LEU A 260 -32.77 -0.82 21.48
CA LEU A 260 -31.85 -1.95 21.39
C LEU A 260 -31.87 -2.59 19.99
N VAL A 261 -33.05 -2.84 19.44
CA VAL A 261 -33.21 -3.36 18.06
C VAL A 261 -32.54 -2.41 17.07
N ALA A 262 -32.78 -1.08 17.19
CA ALA A 262 -32.13 -0.07 16.35
C ALA A 262 -30.63 0.04 16.58
N ALA A 263 -30.15 -0.28 17.78
CA ALA A 263 -28.69 -0.32 18.05
C ALA A 263 -28.00 -1.52 17.39
N VAL A 264 -28.72 -2.61 17.15
CA VAL A 264 -28.22 -3.82 16.50
C VAL A 264 -28.41 -3.76 14.97
N GLU A 265 -29.57 -3.26 14.50
CA GLU A 265 -29.94 -3.18 13.09
C GLU A 265 -30.34 -1.75 12.72
N GLY A 266 -29.69 -1.17 11.71
CA GLY A 266 -29.92 0.23 11.34
C GLY A 266 -31.12 0.49 10.45
N ASP A 267 -31.66 -0.50 9.74
CA ASP A 267 -32.74 -0.31 8.78
C ASP A 267 -34.12 -0.30 9.44
N VAL A 268 -34.91 0.76 9.17
CA VAL A 268 -36.26 0.95 9.76
C VAL A 268 -37.17 -0.26 9.54
N GLY A 269 -37.15 -0.86 8.35
CA GLY A 269 -38.02 -1.99 8.03
C GLY A 269 -37.79 -3.20 8.93
N PRO A 270 -36.57 -3.76 8.99
CA PRO A 270 -36.21 -4.82 9.92
C PRO A 270 -36.43 -4.45 11.39
N VAL A 271 -36.08 -3.20 11.80
CA VAL A 271 -36.27 -2.71 13.17
C VAL A 271 -37.75 -2.81 13.59
N LEU A 272 -38.66 -2.31 12.77
CA LEU A 272 -40.09 -2.37 13.08
C LEU A 272 -40.63 -3.80 13.10
N ARG A 273 -40.24 -4.63 12.10
CA ARG A 273 -40.71 -6.04 12.09
C ARG A 273 -40.20 -6.84 13.29
N ALA A 274 -38.93 -6.61 13.69
CA ALA A 274 -38.38 -7.27 14.87
C ALA A 274 -39.05 -6.77 16.17
N ALA A 275 -39.27 -5.46 16.30
CA ALA A 275 -39.96 -4.88 17.43
C ALA A 275 -41.40 -5.44 17.59
N ASP A 276 -42.16 -5.49 16.48
CA ASP A 276 -43.54 -6.01 16.50
C ASP A 276 -43.57 -7.50 16.94
N ARG A 277 -42.59 -8.31 16.51
CA ARG A 277 -42.44 -9.71 16.95
C ARG A 277 -42.12 -9.82 18.44
N LEU A 278 -41.12 -9.03 18.90
CA LEU A 278 -40.74 -9.03 20.31
C LEU A 278 -41.88 -8.59 21.23
N PHE A 279 -42.69 -7.61 20.82
CA PHE A 279 -43.87 -7.20 21.55
C PHE A 279 -44.97 -8.29 21.56
N ALA A 280 -45.13 -9.02 20.46
CA ALA A 280 -46.08 -10.13 20.39
C ALA A 280 -45.69 -11.29 21.34
N GLU A 281 -44.41 -11.60 21.50
CA GLU A 281 -43.92 -12.60 22.44
C GLU A 281 -44.16 -12.23 23.90
N GLU A 282 -44.10 -10.95 24.27
CA GLU A 282 -44.32 -10.47 25.62
C GLU A 282 -45.82 -10.33 25.98
N ARG A 283 -46.76 -10.77 25.09
CA ARG A 283 -48.21 -10.69 25.26
C ARG A 283 -48.75 -9.26 25.51
N VAL A 284 -47.98 -8.26 25.17
CA VAL A 284 -48.48 -6.90 25.02
C VAL A 284 -49.41 -6.95 23.78
N ARG A 285 -50.67 -6.58 23.90
CA ARG A 285 -51.62 -6.61 22.77
C ARG A 285 -50.95 -5.98 21.55
N PRO A 286 -50.86 -6.68 20.42
CA PRO A 286 -50.22 -6.11 19.24
C PRO A 286 -51.14 -5.00 18.70
N ASP A 287 -50.86 -3.77 19.09
CA ASP A 287 -51.25 -2.63 18.28
C ASP A 287 -50.28 -2.61 17.10
N GLU A 288 -50.81 -2.72 15.87
CA GLU A 288 -49.97 -2.67 14.65
C GLU A 288 -49.11 -1.40 14.55
N GLN A 289 -49.29 -0.47 15.49
CA GLN A 289 -48.53 0.79 15.61
C GLN A 289 -47.55 0.81 16.77
N ALA A 290 -47.48 -0.21 17.63
CA ALA A 290 -46.65 -0.17 18.85
C ALA A 290 -45.17 0.07 18.54
N GLY A 291 -44.59 -0.61 17.54
CA GLY A 291 -43.22 -0.39 17.08
C GLY A 291 -42.98 1.03 16.58
N ARG A 292 -43.94 1.62 15.88
CA ARG A 292 -43.83 3.01 15.39
C ARG A 292 -43.96 4.03 16.52
N VAL A 293 -44.82 3.77 17.50
CA VAL A 293 -44.97 4.64 18.71
C VAL A 293 -43.69 4.62 19.52
N ALA A 294 -43.12 3.44 19.76
CA ALA A 294 -41.83 3.30 20.46
C ALA A 294 -40.64 3.91 19.68
N LEU A 295 -40.68 3.83 18.35
CA LEU A 295 -39.67 4.51 17.51
C LEU A 295 -39.82 6.04 17.61
N ALA A 296 -41.05 6.57 17.59
CA ALA A 296 -41.31 7.99 17.78
C ALA A 296 -40.90 8.47 19.19
N GLU A 297 -41.07 7.63 20.23
CA GLU A 297 -40.51 7.90 21.56
C GLU A 297 -39.01 7.99 21.54
N LEU A 298 -38.31 7.07 20.86
CA LEU A 298 -36.87 7.10 20.68
C LEU A 298 -36.41 8.39 19.97
N GLU A 299 -37.11 8.82 18.92
CA GLU A 299 -36.84 10.09 18.25
C GLU A 299 -37.06 11.29 19.20
N GLY A 300 -38.20 11.30 19.94
CA GLY A 300 -38.55 12.34 20.90
C GLY A 300 -37.51 12.45 22.06
N SER A 301 -36.90 11.34 22.46
CA SER A 301 -35.83 11.32 23.47
C SER A 301 -34.54 12.05 23.03
N GLY A 302 -34.37 12.29 21.72
CA GLY A 302 -33.18 12.86 21.14
C GLY A 302 -31.97 11.91 21.09
N LEU A 303 -32.16 10.61 21.37
CA LEU A 303 -31.12 9.59 21.26
C LEU A 303 -30.84 9.19 19.78
N ALA A 304 -31.91 9.03 19.00
CA ALA A 304 -31.85 8.67 17.60
C ALA A 304 -32.85 9.50 16.76
N GLY A 305 -32.78 9.38 15.45
CA GLY A 305 -33.74 9.93 14.51
C GLY A 305 -33.83 9.07 13.26
N VAL A 306 -34.94 9.19 12.51
CA VAL A 306 -35.10 8.49 11.23
C VAL A 306 -34.63 9.38 10.09
N SER A 307 -33.73 8.86 9.26
CA SER A 307 -33.21 9.53 8.07
C SER A 307 -33.36 8.60 6.87
N GLY A 308 -34.30 8.86 6.00
CA GLY A 308 -34.63 7.95 4.90
C GLY A 308 -35.06 6.56 5.41
N PRO A 309 -34.42 5.46 4.96
CA PRO A 309 -34.74 4.10 5.38
C PRO A 309 -34.04 3.67 6.67
N THR A 310 -33.22 4.52 7.31
CA THR A 310 -32.38 4.15 8.44
C THR A 310 -32.72 4.89 9.73
N VAL A 311 -32.54 4.21 10.86
CA VAL A 311 -32.50 4.79 12.20
C VAL A 311 -31.06 5.19 12.51
N GLN A 312 -30.83 6.46 12.80
CA GLN A 312 -29.51 7.00 13.10
C GLN A 312 -29.45 7.52 14.53
N PHE A 313 -28.56 6.97 15.33
CA PHE A 313 -28.27 7.54 16.65
C PHE A 313 -27.57 8.89 16.47
N ARG A 314 -28.03 9.92 17.21
CA ARG A 314 -27.46 11.28 17.13
C ARG A 314 -26.02 11.35 17.61
N HIS A 315 -25.60 10.36 18.38
CA HIS A 315 -24.25 10.21 18.85
C HIS A 315 -23.92 8.71 19.03
N PRO A 316 -22.72 8.25 18.63
CA PRO A 316 -22.31 6.85 18.80
C PRO A 316 -22.42 6.38 20.26
N LEU A 317 -22.08 7.25 21.24
CA LEU A 317 -22.23 6.92 22.67
C LEU A 317 -23.68 6.68 23.09
N ALA A 318 -24.65 7.26 22.42
CA ALA A 318 -26.06 6.97 22.69
C ALA A 318 -26.40 5.53 22.28
N ARG A 319 -25.87 5.08 21.11
CA ARG A 319 -26.00 3.70 20.66
C ARG A 319 -25.27 2.73 21.60
N SER A 320 -24.02 3.01 21.95
CA SER A 320 -23.25 2.22 22.94
C SER A 320 -23.96 2.17 24.31
N ALA A 321 -24.51 3.28 24.79
CA ALA A 321 -25.26 3.31 26.04
C ALA A 321 -26.52 2.41 26.00
N VAL A 322 -27.23 2.39 24.89
CA VAL A 322 -28.37 1.48 24.69
C VAL A 322 -27.91 0.02 24.73
N TYR A 323 -26.87 -0.31 23.94
CA TYR A 323 -26.38 -1.68 23.85
C TYR A 323 -25.79 -2.18 25.17
N GLU A 324 -24.97 -1.36 25.86
CA GLU A 324 -24.33 -1.68 27.14
C GLU A 324 -25.34 -1.75 28.32
N SER A 325 -26.47 -1.02 28.25
CA SER A 325 -27.52 -1.05 29.29
C SER A 325 -28.42 -2.27 29.21
N ALA A 326 -28.41 -2.96 28.07
CA ALA A 326 -29.24 -4.14 27.85
C ALA A 326 -28.64 -5.39 28.49
N ALA A 327 -29.47 -6.27 29.01
CA ALA A 327 -29.00 -7.56 29.50
C ALA A 327 -28.49 -8.42 28.32
N PRO A 328 -27.39 -9.19 28.50
CA PRO A 328 -26.90 -10.05 27.42
C PRO A 328 -27.93 -11.04 26.83
N ALA A 329 -28.90 -11.44 27.63
CA ALA A 329 -30.00 -12.29 27.18
C ALA A 329 -30.92 -11.54 26.21
N ASP A 330 -31.21 -10.26 26.47
CA ASP A 330 -32.05 -9.43 25.60
C ASP A 330 -31.35 -9.13 24.27
N VAL A 331 -30.04 -8.88 24.31
CA VAL A 331 -29.22 -8.70 23.08
C VAL A 331 -29.32 -9.94 22.20
N ARG A 332 -29.12 -11.14 22.77
CA ARG A 332 -29.22 -12.38 22.01
C ARG A 332 -30.63 -12.64 21.45
N ARG A 333 -31.67 -12.32 22.25
CA ARG A 333 -33.06 -12.42 21.82
C ARG A 333 -33.35 -11.49 20.64
N VAL A 334 -32.88 -10.25 20.70
CA VAL A 334 -32.99 -9.29 19.59
C VAL A 334 -32.29 -9.82 18.36
N HIS A 335 -31.09 -10.35 18.47
CA HIS A 335 -30.39 -10.98 17.35
C HIS A 335 -31.18 -12.17 16.78
N ALA A 336 -31.76 -13.02 17.61
CA ALA A 336 -32.55 -14.17 17.17
C ALA A 336 -33.75 -13.72 16.32
N VAL A 337 -34.51 -12.73 16.81
CA VAL A 337 -35.65 -12.20 16.07
C VAL A 337 -35.24 -11.45 14.80
N LEU A 338 -34.15 -10.71 14.84
CA LEU A 338 -33.60 -10.05 13.64
C LEU A 338 -33.20 -11.08 12.57
N ALA A 339 -32.63 -12.22 12.96
CA ALA A 339 -32.32 -13.31 12.04
C ALA A 339 -33.56 -13.86 11.31
N GLU A 340 -34.76 -13.75 11.90
CA GLU A 340 -36.01 -14.17 11.26
C GLU A 340 -36.57 -13.15 10.25
N VAL A 341 -36.21 -11.87 10.41
CA VAL A 341 -36.77 -10.77 9.60
C VAL A 341 -35.76 -10.17 8.63
N THR A 342 -34.51 -10.65 8.66
CA THR A 342 -33.44 -10.29 7.74
C THR A 342 -33.05 -11.47 6.85
N GLU A 343 -32.37 -11.20 5.76
CA GLU A 343 -31.94 -12.21 4.78
C GLU A 343 -30.43 -12.05 4.48
N GLY A 344 -29.88 -13.06 3.79
CA GLY A 344 -28.50 -13.03 3.29
C GLY A 344 -27.44 -12.90 4.38
N ASP A 345 -26.47 -12.02 4.16
CA ASP A 345 -25.32 -11.84 5.04
C ASP A 345 -25.74 -11.34 6.42
N ARG A 346 -26.71 -10.43 6.50
CA ARG A 346 -27.21 -9.90 7.78
C ARG A 346 -27.81 -10.99 8.65
N ARG A 347 -28.61 -11.88 8.04
CA ARG A 347 -29.18 -13.03 8.77
C ARG A 347 -28.11 -13.89 9.41
N ALA A 348 -27.04 -14.21 8.66
CA ALA A 348 -25.95 -15.04 9.19
C ALA A 348 -25.25 -14.36 10.40
N TRP A 349 -24.98 -13.06 10.33
CA TRP A 349 -24.43 -12.31 11.44
C TRP A 349 -25.37 -12.26 12.67
N HIS A 350 -26.67 -12.11 12.45
CA HIS A 350 -27.63 -12.12 13.56
C HIS A 350 -27.73 -13.53 14.18
N LEU A 351 -27.72 -14.59 13.39
CA LEU A 351 -27.65 -15.95 13.94
C LEU A 351 -26.40 -16.15 14.80
N ALA A 352 -25.24 -15.67 14.33
CA ALA A 352 -24.01 -15.72 15.10
C ALA A 352 -24.07 -14.89 16.40
N GLY A 353 -24.75 -13.73 16.37
CA GLY A 353 -25.00 -12.91 17.57
C GLY A 353 -25.98 -13.54 18.58
N ALA A 354 -26.87 -14.39 18.13
CA ALA A 354 -27.83 -15.11 18.97
C ALA A 354 -27.23 -16.40 19.60
N SER A 355 -26.20 -17.00 18.97
CA SER A 355 -25.65 -18.29 19.39
C SER A 355 -24.94 -18.21 20.74
N LEU A 356 -25.19 -19.19 21.60
CA LEU A 356 -24.61 -19.29 22.95
C LEU A 356 -23.34 -20.14 23.04
N GLY A 357 -22.98 -20.82 21.94
CA GLY A 357 -21.85 -21.72 21.89
C GLY A 357 -21.61 -22.18 20.46
N GLU A 358 -21.01 -23.35 20.32
CA GLU A 358 -20.71 -23.95 19.02
C GLU A 358 -21.99 -24.27 18.25
N ASP A 359 -22.04 -23.92 16.96
CA ASP A 359 -23.18 -24.12 16.08
C ASP A 359 -22.68 -24.20 14.64
N GLU A 360 -22.58 -25.40 14.11
CA GLU A 360 -22.02 -25.65 12.78
C GLU A 360 -22.89 -25.08 11.65
N GLU A 361 -24.20 -25.04 11.80
CA GLU A 361 -25.08 -24.49 10.77
C GLU A 361 -24.85 -22.99 10.62
N VAL A 362 -24.72 -22.28 11.74
CA VAL A 362 -24.41 -20.85 11.77
C VAL A 362 -22.97 -20.59 11.29
N ALA A 363 -22.03 -21.44 11.68
CA ALA A 363 -20.66 -21.36 11.21
C ALA A 363 -20.57 -21.50 9.69
N ALA A 364 -21.27 -22.48 9.10
CA ALA A 364 -21.33 -22.68 7.66
C ALA A 364 -21.99 -21.48 6.94
N ALA A 365 -23.02 -20.86 7.52
CA ALA A 365 -23.62 -19.66 6.98
C ALA A 365 -22.63 -18.49 6.92
N LEU A 366 -21.80 -18.31 7.95
CA LEU A 366 -20.72 -17.30 7.97
C LEU A 366 -19.59 -17.62 6.97
N VAL A 367 -19.26 -18.89 6.74
CA VAL A 367 -18.32 -19.27 5.69
C VAL A 367 -18.84 -18.82 4.33
N ALA A 368 -20.13 -19.02 4.05
CA ALA A 368 -20.73 -18.51 2.81
C ALA A 368 -20.71 -16.97 2.70
N VAL A 369 -20.86 -16.25 3.83
CA VAL A 369 -20.66 -14.79 3.87
C VAL A 369 -19.21 -14.44 3.48
N ALA A 370 -18.24 -15.15 4.04
CA ALA A 370 -16.83 -14.92 3.76
C ALA A 370 -16.48 -15.17 2.29
N GLU A 371 -17.04 -16.23 1.68
CA GLU A 371 -16.87 -16.52 0.25
C GLU A 371 -17.39 -15.38 -0.61
N ARG A 372 -18.63 -14.94 -0.37
CA ARG A 372 -19.21 -13.79 -1.11
C ARG A 372 -18.43 -12.50 -0.88
N ALA A 373 -17.95 -12.26 0.34
CA ALA A 373 -17.12 -11.09 0.63
C ALA A 373 -15.79 -11.16 -0.13
N ARG A 374 -15.14 -12.32 -0.14
CA ARG A 374 -13.88 -12.54 -0.87
C ARG A 374 -14.05 -12.37 -2.37
N ASP A 375 -15.14 -12.90 -2.96
CA ASP A 375 -15.45 -12.75 -4.38
C ASP A 375 -15.63 -11.27 -4.78
N ARG A 376 -16.09 -10.44 -3.84
CA ARG A 376 -16.20 -8.98 -4.01
C ARG A 376 -14.95 -8.20 -3.60
N GLY A 377 -13.84 -8.89 -3.24
CA GLY A 377 -12.62 -8.25 -2.78
C GLY A 377 -12.66 -7.73 -1.33
N GLY A 378 -13.71 -8.06 -0.57
CA GLY A 378 -13.88 -7.68 0.83
C GLY A 378 -13.13 -8.60 1.79
N TYR A 379 -11.80 -8.68 1.64
CA TYR A 379 -10.97 -9.61 2.42
C TYR A 379 -11.02 -9.38 3.93
N GLY A 380 -11.20 -8.15 4.38
CA GLY A 380 -11.35 -7.84 5.79
C GLY A 380 -12.63 -8.45 6.39
N THR A 381 -13.75 -8.31 5.68
CA THR A 381 -15.03 -8.94 6.06
C THR A 381 -14.93 -10.45 6.01
N ALA A 382 -14.27 -11.00 4.98
CA ALA A 382 -14.05 -12.45 4.87
C ALA A 382 -13.26 -12.98 6.07
N ALA A 383 -12.20 -12.29 6.49
CA ALA A 383 -11.41 -12.65 7.66
C ALA A 383 -12.24 -12.64 8.95
N SER A 384 -13.04 -11.59 9.18
CA SER A 384 -13.93 -11.48 10.35
C SER A 384 -14.99 -12.58 10.36
N ALA A 385 -15.61 -12.86 9.20
CA ALA A 385 -16.64 -13.90 9.09
C ALA A 385 -16.05 -15.32 9.33
N LEU A 386 -14.87 -15.62 8.76
CA LEU A 386 -14.18 -16.92 8.98
C LEU A 386 -13.72 -17.08 10.43
N ALA A 387 -13.16 -16.03 11.03
CA ALA A 387 -12.74 -16.06 12.44
C ALA A 387 -13.95 -16.28 13.36
N ARG A 388 -15.09 -15.62 13.10
CA ARG A 388 -16.32 -15.84 13.86
C ARG A 388 -16.89 -17.24 13.61
N ALA A 389 -16.85 -17.73 12.35
CA ALA A 389 -17.25 -19.11 12.02
C ALA A 389 -16.40 -20.13 12.79
N ALA A 390 -15.08 -19.93 12.84
CA ALA A 390 -14.19 -20.80 13.62
C ALA A 390 -14.61 -20.87 15.10
N GLY A 391 -14.93 -19.73 15.72
CA GLY A 391 -15.40 -19.68 17.12
C GLY A 391 -16.75 -20.36 17.37
N LEU A 392 -17.50 -20.71 16.32
CA LEU A 392 -18.77 -21.45 16.40
C LEU A 392 -18.62 -22.91 15.96
N THR A 393 -17.45 -23.31 15.49
CA THR A 393 -17.20 -24.66 14.93
C THR A 393 -16.90 -25.67 16.02
N PRO A 394 -17.68 -26.76 16.13
CA PRO A 394 -17.46 -27.79 17.13
C PRO A 394 -16.20 -28.64 16.89
N ASP A 395 -15.92 -28.96 15.63
CA ASP A 395 -14.80 -29.80 15.24
C ASP A 395 -13.48 -29.01 15.25
N PRO A 396 -12.50 -29.36 16.08
CA PRO A 396 -11.23 -28.63 16.18
C PRO A 396 -10.44 -28.60 14.87
N TYR A 397 -10.53 -29.66 14.04
CA TYR A 397 -9.86 -29.70 12.74
C TYR A 397 -10.48 -28.69 11.76
N VAL A 398 -11.81 -28.69 11.67
CA VAL A 398 -12.53 -27.73 10.81
C VAL A 398 -12.34 -26.30 11.33
N ARG A 399 -12.29 -26.13 12.66
CA ARG A 399 -11.98 -24.83 13.31
C ARG A 399 -10.60 -24.34 12.91
N ALA A 400 -9.58 -25.17 13.01
CA ALA A 400 -8.21 -24.83 12.60
C ALA A 400 -8.13 -24.49 11.11
N ALA A 401 -8.83 -25.22 10.24
CA ALA A 401 -8.88 -24.93 8.81
C ALA A 401 -9.52 -23.55 8.54
N ARG A 402 -10.63 -23.23 9.23
CA ARG A 402 -11.29 -21.92 9.12
C ARG A 402 -10.41 -20.77 9.64
N LEU A 403 -9.69 -20.99 10.74
CA LEU A 403 -8.72 -20.00 11.27
C LEU A 403 -7.57 -19.77 10.28
N LYS A 404 -7.06 -20.84 9.66
CA LYS A 404 -6.06 -20.73 8.58
C LYS A 404 -6.61 -19.90 7.41
N ASP A 405 -7.82 -20.18 6.96
CA ASP A 405 -8.45 -19.43 5.86
C ASP A 405 -8.75 -17.98 6.25
N ALA A 406 -9.11 -17.73 7.52
CA ALA A 406 -9.23 -16.38 8.08
C ALA A 406 -7.90 -15.64 8.06
N ALA A 407 -6.79 -16.32 8.41
CA ALA A 407 -5.45 -15.74 8.36
C ALA A 407 -5.04 -15.36 6.92
N VAL A 408 -5.34 -16.20 5.94
CA VAL A 408 -5.11 -15.89 4.51
C VAL A 408 -5.92 -14.65 4.09
N ALA A 409 -7.20 -14.60 4.46
CA ALA A 409 -8.05 -13.46 4.15
C ALA A 409 -7.55 -12.16 4.84
N ALA A 410 -7.13 -12.23 6.10
CA ALA A 410 -6.54 -11.11 6.83
C ALA A 410 -5.26 -10.61 6.16
N TRP A 411 -4.40 -11.53 5.73
CA TRP A 411 -3.17 -11.22 5.00
C TRP A 411 -3.45 -10.50 3.68
N LEU A 412 -4.35 -11.04 2.86
CA LEU A 412 -4.76 -10.43 1.60
C LEU A 412 -5.44 -9.06 1.80
N GLY A 413 -6.07 -8.86 2.96
CA GLY A 413 -6.64 -7.60 3.42
C GLY A 413 -5.60 -6.60 3.98
N GLY A 414 -4.29 -6.94 4.01
CA GLY A 414 -3.24 -6.07 4.52
C GLY A 414 -3.19 -5.97 6.05
N ARG A 415 -3.76 -6.95 6.77
CA ARG A 415 -3.78 -7.05 8.24
C ARG A 415 -2.79 -8.10 8.74
N SER A 416 -1.49 -7.88 8.51
CA SER A 416 -0.43 -8.85 8.82
C SER A 416 -0.46 -9.33 10.28
N GLY A 417 -0.59 -8.42 11.25
CA GLY A 417 -0.64 -8.80 12.67
C GLY A 417 -1.86 -9.66 13.04
N GLN A 418 -3.04 -9.41 12.42
CA GLN A 418 -4.21 -10.27 12.61
C GLN A 418 -4.01 -11.64 11.96
N ALA A 419 -3.39 -11.66 10.77
CA ALA A 419 -3.09 -12.91 10.07
C ALA A 419 -2.15 -13.81 10.89
N GLU A 420 -1.12 -13.23 11.49
CA GLU A 420 -0.19 -13.95 12.36
C GLU A 420 -0.89 -14.54 13.60
N SER A 421 -1.75 -13.75 14.26
CA SER A 421 -2.51 -14.20 15.43
C SER A 421 -3.45 -15.35 15.09
N LEU A 422 -4.21 -15.24 14.00
CA LEU A 422 -5.13 -16.29 13.54
C LEU A 422 -4.39 -17.56 13.12
N LEU A 423 -3.22 -17.43 12.49
CA LEU A 423 -2.42 -18.57 12.10
C LEU A 423 -1.77 -19.28 13.30
N ALA A 424 -1.40 -18.50 14.35
CA ALA A 424 -0.93 -19.08 15.61
C ALA A 424 -2.04 -19.87 16.32
N GLU A 425 -3.25 -19.33 16.37
CA GLU A 425 -4.44 -20.01 16.92
C GLU A 425 -4.78 -21.26 16.10
N ALA A 426 -4.77 -21.17 14.76
CA ALA A 426 -4.98 -22.33 13.89
C ALA A 426 -3.98 -23.46 14.19
N ARG A 427 -2.74 -23.14 14.47
CA ARG A 427 -1.70 -24.14 14.81
C ARG A 427 -1.97 -24.81 16.16
N GLU A 428 -2.46 -24.07 17.15
CA GLU A 428 -2.81 -24.63 18.46
C GLU A 428 -3.99 -25.59 18.35
N GLU A 429 -4.98 -25.25 17.53
CA GLU A 429 -6.20 -26.02 17.31
C GLU A 429 -6.01 -27.20 16.32
N ALA A 430 -4.98 -27.20 15.48
CA ALA A 430 -4.76 -28.22 14.44
C ALA A 430 -4.59 -29.66 14.97
N GLY A 431 -4.42 -29.84 16.30
CA GLY A 431 -4.64 -31.11 17.03
C GLY A 431 -3.80 -32.31 16.55
N GLY A 432 -2.73 -32.10 15.78
CA GLY A 432 -1.84 -33.14 15.29
C GLY A 432 -2.15 -33.68 13.88
N ASP A 433 -3.02 -33.03 13.08
CA ASP A 433 -3.14 -33.31 11.64
C ASP A 433 -1.86 -32.87 10.91
N PRO A 434 -1.09 -33.84 10.34
CA PRO A 434 0.18 -33.50 9.70
C PRO A 434 0.00 -32.67 8.42
N ALA A 435 -1.10 -32.86 7.68
CA ALA A 435 -1.34 -32.14 6.42
C ALA A 435 -1.67 -30.67 6.67
N LEU A 436 -2.59 -30.40 7.59
CA LEU A 436 -2.95 -29.04 7.99
C LEU A 436 -1.76 -28.32 8.65
N ALA A 437 -0.98 -29.02 9.47
CA ALA A 437 0.22 -28.48 10.09
C ALA A 437 1.28 -28.04 9.05
N VAL A 438 1.43 -28.78 7.95
CA VAL A 438 2.32 -28.41 6.83
C VAL A 438 1.80 -27.17 6.11
N GLU A 439 0.48 -27.08 5.83
CA GLU A 439 -0.12 -25.90 5.20
C GLU A 439 0.05 -24.65 6.07
N ILE A 440 -0.21 -24.76 7.37
CA ILE A 440 -0.03 -23.66 8.34
C ILE A 440 1.44 -23.24 8.40
N ALA A 441 2.37 -24.21 8.43
CA ALA A 441 3.80 -23.91 8.42
C ALA A 441 4.23 -23.22 7.13
N HIS A 442 3.73 -23.65 5.97
CA HIS A 442 4.00 -23.03 4.68
C HIS A 442 3.54 -21.55 4.66
N LEU A 443 2.30 -21.28 5.07
CA LEU A 443 1.75 -19.92 5.14
C LEU A 443 2.53 -19.05 6.12
N ARG A 444 2.89 -19.57 7.27
CA ARG A 444 3.73 -18.87 8.25
C ARG A 444 5.09 -18.49 7.65
N GLY A 445 5.74 -19.42 6.96
CA GLY A 445 6.99 -19.14 6.27
C GLY A 445 6.87 -18.03 5.23
N ARG A 446 5.78 -18.00 4.47
CA ARG A 446 5.50 -16.92 3.51
C ARG A 446 5.20 -15.57 4.18
N PHE A 447 4.50 -15.55 5.31
CA PHE A 447 4.25 -14.31 6.06
C PHE A 447 5.55 -13.74 6.61
N GLU A 448 6.40 -14.58 7.21
CA GLU A 448 7.74 -14.20 7.67
C GLU A 448 8.61 -13.65 6.52
N LEU A 449 8.54 -14.29 5.34
CA LEU A 449 9.29 -13.83 4.17
C LEU A 449 8.89 -12.43 3.70
N ASN A 450 7.60 -12.09 3.73
CA ASN A 450 7.10 -10.82 3.21
C ASN A 450 7.15 -9.67 4.22
N SER A 451 6.98 -9.95 5.51
CA SER A 451 6.81 -8.90 6.54
C SER A 451 7.62 -9.12 7.81
N GLY A 452 8.18 -10.31 8.01
CA GLY A 452 8.91 -10.69 9.21
C GLY A 452 10.37 -11.04 8.97
N ASP A 453 10.85 -12.01 9.71
CA ASP A 453 12.23 -12.45 9.71
C ASP A 453 12.49 -13.48 8.60
N ALA A 454 13.25 -13.08 7.58
CA ALA A 454 13.56 -13.93 6.44
C ALA A 454 14.34 -15.21 6.83
N ALA A 455 15.18 -15.18 7.87
CA ALA A 455 15.90 -16.37 8.31
C ALA A 455 14.99 -17.35 9.09
N GLU A 456 13.97 -16.85 9.79
CA GLU A 456 12.91 -17.70 10.36
C GLU A 456 12.07 -18.32 9.23
N ALA A 457 11.76 -17.55 8.17
CA ALA A 457 11.13 -18.10 6.97
C ALA A 457 11.93 -19.27 6.38
N VAL A 458 13.25 -19.10 6.22
CA VAL A 458 14.14 -20.17 5.75
C VAL A 458 14.01 -21.42 6.62
N ARG A 459 14.08 -21.27 7.95
CA ARG A 459 14.00 -22.39 8.90
C ARG A 459 12.69 -23.15 8.79
N ILE A 460 11.58 -22.46 8.66
CA ILE A 460 10.24 -23.05 8.55
C ILE A 460 10.08 -23.75 7.21
N LEU A 461 10.38 -23.06 6.12
CA LEU A 461 10.13 -23.54 4.76
C LEU A 461 11.06 -24.70 4.37
N ALA A 462 12.33 -24.65 4.76
CA ALA A 462 13.30 -25.71 4.47
C ALA A 462 13.02 -27.03 5.22
N ALA A 463 12.22 -26.99 6.28
CA ALA A 463 11.78 -28.18 6.99
C ALA A 463 10.71 -28.98 6.23
N GLY A 464 10.06 -28.39 5.24
CA GLY A 464 9.01 -29.03 4.43
C GLY A 464 9.55 -29.97 3.36
N ASP A 465 8.64 -30.80 2.79
CA ASP A 465 8.95 -31.80 1.77
C ASP A 465 8.20 -31.58 0.44
N SER A 466 7.33 -30.55 0.33
CA SER A 466 6.70 -30.22 -0.95
C SER A 466 7.65 -29.37 -1.83
N LEU A 467 7.52 -29.53 -3.16
CA LEU A 467 8.31 -28.75 -4.11
C LEU A 467 8.09 -27.25 -3.94
N ASP A 468 6.83 -26.83 -3.72
CA ASP A 468 6.49 -25.41 -3.56
C ASP A 468 7.10 -24.85 -2.27
N MET A 469 7.02 -25.58 -1.17
CA MET A 469 7.61 -25.14 0.10
C MET A 469 9.14 -25.04 0.03
N LEU A 470 9.77 -25.97 -0.66
CA LEU A 470 11.22 -25.95 -0.91
C LEU A 470 11.61 -24.82 -1.88
N ALA A 471 10.78 -24.50 -2.86
CA ALA A 471 11.01 -23.34 -3.73
C ALA A 471 10.95 -22.03 -2.92
N ASP A 472 9.92 -21.87 -2.10
CA ASP A 472 9.81 -20.71 -1.20
C ASP A 472 10.98 -20.65 -0.19
N ALA A 473 11.50 -21.82 0.26
CA ALA A 473 12.71 -21.87 1.09
C ALA A 473 13.97 -21.38 0.35
N ALA A 474 14.12 -21.74 -0.93
CA ALA A 474 15.21 -21.25 -1.76
C ALA A 474 15.09 -19.73 -2.01
N GLU A 475 13.88 -19.22 -2.22
CA GLU A 475 13.62 -17.79 -2.32
C GLU A 475 14.01 -17.07 -1.02
N ALA A 476 13.52 -17.54 0.12
CA ALA A 476 13.86 -16.97 1.42
C ALA A 476 15.36 -16.99 1.71
N ALA A 477 16.02 -18.12 1.47
CA ALA A 477 17.47 -18.26 1.60
C ALA A 477 18.23 -17.30 0.65
N SER A 478 17.68 -17.06 -0.54
CA SER A 478 18.20 -16.06 -1.48
C SER A 478 18.10 -14.64 -0.92
N TYR A 479 17.02 -14.30 -0.20
CA TYR A 479 16.89 -12.98 0.40
C TYR A 479 17.82 -12.78 1.62
N VAL A 480 18.03 -13.81 2.40
CA VAL A 480 19.01 -13.78 3.52
C VAL A 480 20.47 -13.73 3.00
N GLY A 481 20.74 -14.39 1.88
CA GLY A 481 22.08 -14.65 1.38
C GLY A 481 22.68 -15.95 1.95
N ASP A 482 21.83 -16.88 2.39
CA ASP A 482 22.24 -18.20 2.90
C ASP A 482 22.47 -19.19 1.75
N THR A 483 23.68 -19.15 1.21
CA THR A 483 24.11 -20.01 0.11
C THR A 483 24.13 -21.49 0.48
N ALA A 484 24.38 -21.83 1.75
CA ALA A 484 24.40 -23.22 2.22
C ALA A 484 23.01 -23.85 2.10
N THR A 485 21.96 -23.13 2.54
CA THR A 485 20.59 -23.59 2.41
C THR A 485 20.15 -23.64 0.94
N ILE A 486 20.51 -22.64 0.11
CA ILE A 486 20.22 -22.68 -1.34
C ILE A 486 20.76 -23.96 -1.99
N VAL A 487 22.00 -24.32 -1.68
CA VAL A 487 22.64 -25.56 -2.18
C VAL A 487 21.92 -26.80 -1.65
N ALA A 488 21.65 -26.86 -0.35
CA ALA A 488 20.98 -28.00 0.26
C ALA A 488 19.59 -28.24 -0.31
N VAL A 489 18.79 -27.17 -0.47
CA VAL A 489 17.46 -27.22 -1.08
C VAL A 489 17.56 -27.62 -2.56
N GLY A 490 18.47 -27.03 -3.31
CA GLY A 490 18.68 -27.38 -4.72
C GLY A 490 18.97 -28.87 -4.93
N ARG A 491 19.82 -29.48 -4.07
CA ARG A 491 20.11 -30.92 -4.08
C ARG A 491 18.89 -31.77 -3.73
N ARG A 492 18.07 -31.34 -2.74
CA ARG A 492 16.81 -32.03 -2.39
C ARG A 492 15.83 -31.99 -3.55
N VAL A 493 15.62 -30.81 -4.13
CA VAL A 493 14.70 -30.59 -5.24
C VAL A 493 15.10 -31.36 -6.50
N ALA A 494 16.39 -31.61 -6.73
CA ALA A 494 16.87 -32.38 -7.87
C ALA A 494 16.31 -33.83 -7.92
N ALA A 495 15.86 -34.38 -6.78
CA ALA A 495 15.23 -35.71 -6.70
C ALA A 495 13.74 -35.73 -7.10
N TYR A 496 13.12 -34.55 -7.28
CA TYR A 496 11.70 -34.44 -7.70
C TYR A 496 11.54 -34.72 -9.21
N PRO A 497 10.32 -35.00 -9.68
CA PRO A 497 10.03 -35.16 -11.11
C PRO A 497 10.46 -33.95 -11.93
N GLU A 498 10.89 -34.19 -13.16
CA GLU A 498 11.31 -33.12 -14.07
C GLU A 498 10.18 -32.12 -14.32
N GLY A 499 10.51 -30.84 -14.30
CA GLY A 499 9.58 -29.74 -14.50
C GLY A 499 10.25 -28.40 -14.31
N PHE A 500 9.57 -27.34 -14.75
CA PHE A 500 10.10 -25.98 -14.75
C PHE A 500 10.61 -25.53 -13.35
N LEU A 501 9.76 -25.62 -12.32
CA LEU A 501 10.11 -25.18 -10.97
C LEU A 501 11.25 -26.00 -10.36
N ARG A 502 11.16 -27.33 -10.54
CA ARG A 502 12.26 -28.24 -10.13
C ARG A 502 13.59 -27.89 -10.79
N ASP A 503 13.60 -27.71 -12.10
CA ASP A 503 14.83 -27.42 -12.86
C ASP A 503 15.39 -26.04 -12.51
N THR A 504 14.51 -25.08 -12.24
CA THR A 504 14.92 -23.73 -11.81
C THR A 504 15.57 -23.76 -10.43
N VAL A 505 14.89 -24.33 -9.43
CA VAL A 505 15.39 -24.34 -8.03
C VAL A 505 16.64 -25.21 -7.90
N ALA A 506 16.62 -26.43 -8.49
CA ALA A 506 17.78 -27.30 -8.50
C ALA A 506 18.95 -26.66 -9.28
N GLY A 507 18.66 -26.03 -10.41
CA GLY A 507 19.64 -25.33 -11.24
C GLY A 507 20.30 -24.17 -10.52
N ILE A 508 19.54 -23.37 -9.76
CA ILE A 508 20.08 -22.28 -8.92
C ILE A 508 21.01 -22.87 -7.85
N GLY A 509 20.54 -23.87 -7.09
CA GLY A 509 21.34 -24.46 -6.02
C GLY A 509 22.64 -25.09 -6.52
N LEU A 510 22.60 -25.85 -7.59
CA LEU A 510 23.80 -26.49 -8.19
C LEU A 510 24.74 -25.44 -8.80
N THR A 511 24.20 -24.36 -9.40
CA THR A 511 25.05 -23.26 -9.92
C THR A 511 25.79 -22.54 -8.79
N VAL A 512 25.12 -22.32 -7.66
CA VAL A 512 25.72 -21.69 -6.47
C VAL A 512 26.79 -22.61 -5.86
N ASP A 513 26.59 -23.91 -5.93
CA ASP A 513 27.56 -24.93 -5.49
C ASP A 513 28.79 -25.07 -6.45
N GLY A 514 28.70 -24.49 -7.64
CA GLY A 514 29.73 -24.61 -8.69
C GLY A 514 29.62 -25.89 -9.52
N ASP A 515 28.53 -26.63 -9.42
CA ASP A 515 28.28 -27.83 -10.22
C ASP A 515 27.93 -27.46 -11.68
N VAL A 516 28.64 -28.12 -12.60
CA VAL A 516 28.50 -27.89 -14.04
C VAL A 516 27.12 -28.23 -14.61
N ALA A 517 26.33 -29.05 -13.92
CA ALA A 517 24.98 -29.42 -14.31
C ALA A 517 23.99 -28.25 -14.08
N GLY A 518 24.24 -27.39 -13.09
CA GLY A 518 23.33 -26.31 -12.71
C GLY A 518 22.91 -25.39 -13.87
N PRO A 519 23.87 -24.79 -14.61
CA PRO A 519 23.54 -23.97 -15.77
C PRO A 519 22.78 -24.69 -16.87
N GLY A 520 22.95 -26.01 -17.00
CA GLY A 520 22.20 -26.85 -17.94
C GLY A 520 20.72 -26.94 -17.56
N LEU A 521 20.43 -27.12 -16.28
CA LEU A 521 19.05 -27.14 -15.76
C LEU A 521 18.37 -25.79 -15.96
N LEU A 522 19.05 -24.69 -15.65
CA LEU A 522 18.49 -23.35 -15.84
C LEU A 522 18.14 -23.06 -17.30
N ARG A 523 19.02 -23.44 -18.23
CA ARG A 523 18.71 -23.28 -19.67
C ARG A 523 17.54 -24.13 -20.11
N ARG A 524 17.42 -25.37 -19.58
CA ARG A 524 16.27 -26.25 -19.87
C ARG A 524 14.97 -25.64 -19.34
N ALA A 525 15.01 -25.09 -18.12
CA ALA A 525 13.86 -24.39 -17.55
C ALA A 525 13.45 -23.18 -18.42
N LEU A 526 14.41 -22.36 -18.83
CA LEU A 526 14.14 -21.18 -19.67
C LEU A 526 13.61 -21.56 -21.07
N ALA A 527 14.09 -22.64 -21.64
CA ALA A 527 13.58 -23.14 -22.93
C ALA A 527 12.13 -23.66 -22.85
N GLY A 528 11.65 -24.01 -21.67
CA GLY A 528 10.27 -24.45 -21.42
C GLY A 528 9.33 -23.32 -20.93
N VAL A 529 9.75 -22.06 -21.03
CA VAL A 529 8.89 -20.93 -20.68
C VAL A 529 7.95 -20.61 -21.85
N ASP A 530 6.66 -20.89 -21.67
CA ASP A 530 5.60 -20.61 -22.63
C ASP A 530 4.92 -19.24 -22.35
N GLU A 531 4.07 -18.79 -23.29
CA GLU A 531 3.35 -17.51 -23.16
C GLU A 531 2.20 -17.53 -22.15
N GLY A 532 1.83 -18.68 -21.62
CA GLY A 532 0.70 -18.90 -20.72
C GLY A 532 1.05 -18.94 -19.23
N ARG A 533 2.31 -18.66 -18.84
CA ARG A 533 2.72 -18.72 -17.43
C ARG A 533 2.11 -17.60 -16.61
N ASP A 534 1.91 -17.90 -15.33
CA ASP A 534 1.54 -16.92 -14.31
C ASP A 534 2.72 -15.99 -13.96
N ALA A 535 2.44 -14.96 -13.17
CA ALA A 535 3.45 -13.98 -12.76
C ALA A 535 4.61 -14.61 -11.98
N ALA A 536 4.31 -15.58 -11.11
CA ALA A 536 5.32 -16.28 -10.29
C ALA A 536 6.28 -17.10 -11.18
N GLY A 537 5.75 -17.81 -12.17
CA GLY A 537 6.55 -18.56 -13.14
C GLY A 537 7.50 -17.67 -13.94
N TYR A 538 7.05 -16.49 -14.36
CA TYR A 538 7.92 -15.51 -15.01
C TYR A 538 8.97 -14.92 -14.06
N LEU A 539 8.69 -14.74 -12.75
CA LEU A 539 9.70 -14.31 -11.78
C LEU A 539 10.77 -15.39 -11.57
N TRP A 540 10.38 -16.66 -11.50
CA TRP A 540 11.34 -17.76 -11.45
C TRP A 540 12.20 -17.84 -12.72
N ALA A 541 11.61 -17.59 -13.89
CA ALA A 541 12.37 -17.48 -15.14
C ALA A 541 13.35 -16.30 -15.12
N ALA A 542 12.94 -15.14 -14.58
CA ALA A 542 13.83 -13.99 -14.41
C ALA A 542 14.98 -14.31 -13.44
N ALA A 543 14.73 -15.04 -12.36
CA ALA A 543 15.76 -15.50 -11.44
C ALA A 543 16.75 -16.46 -12.12
N ALA A 544 16.26 -17.42 -12.90
CA ALA A 544 17.08 -18.35 -13.69
C ALA A 544 18.00 -17.62 -14.68
N ALA A 545 17.43 -16.70 -15.48
CA ALA A 545 18.18 -15.88 -16.42
C ALA A 545 19.24 -15.02 -15.73
N SER A 546 18.87 -14.43 -14.59
CA SER A 546 19.78 -13.63 -13.76
C SER A 546 20.97 -14.43 -13.23
N GLN A 547 20.78 -15.69 -12.86
CA GLN A 547 21.85 -16.59 -12.42
C GLN A 547 22.81 -16.96 -13.56
N LEU A 548 22.30 -17.04 -14.77
CA LEU A 548 23.11 -17.25 -15.97
C LEU A 548 23.81 -15.96 -16.47
N GLY A 549 23.53 -14.80 -15.85
CA GLY A 549 24.06 -13.49 -16.27
C GLY A 549 23.33 -12.92 -17.50
N GLU A 550 22.20 -13.50 -17.90
CA GLU A 550 21.40 -13.09 -19.07
C GLU A 550 20.45 -11.94 -18.67
N SER A 551 21.02 -10.75 -18.45
CA SER A 551 20.31 -9.58 -17.90
C SER A 551 19.14 -9.12 -18.78
N ASP A 552 19.28 -9.18 -20.11
CA ASP A 552 18.22 -8.77 -21.05
C ASP A 552 17.02 -9.72 -20.96
N LEU A 553 17.27 -11.03 -20.91
CA LEU A 553 16.24 -12.03 -20.74
C LEU A 553 15.57 -11.92 -19.36
N ALA A 554 16.36 -11.69 -18.31
CA ALA A 554 15.82 -11.45 -16.96
C ALA A 554 14.90 -10.23 -16.93
N THR A 555 15.26 -9.15 -17.62
CA THR A 555 14.45 -7.93 -17.75
C THR A 555 13.15 -8.22 -18.53
N GLU A 556 13.23 -8.98 -19.62
CA GLU A 556 12.07 -9.40 -20.38
C GLU A 556 11.09 -10.22 -19.53
N MET A 557 11.59 -11.24 -18.82
CA MET A 557 10.75 -12.09 -17.97
C MET A 557 10.11 -11.28 -16.82
N ALA A 558 10.85 -10.41 -16.16
CA ALA A 558 10.30 -9.52 -15.13
C ALA A 558 9.20 -8.59 -15.70
N THR A 559 9.39 -8.08 -16.90
CA THR A 559 8.40 -7.24 -17.58
C THR A 559 7.14 -8.03 -17.92
N ARG A 560 7.28 -9.29 -18.39
CA ARG A 560 6.14 -10.19 -18.64
C ARG A 560 5.39 -10.50 -17.34
N ALA A 561 6.10 -10.79 -16.23
CA ALA A 561 5.51 -10.97 -14.90
C ALA A 561 4.66 -9.76 -14.49
N GLY A 562 5.21 -8.54 -14.67
CA GLY A 562 4.50 -7.29 -14.38
C GLY A 562 3.24 -7.09 -15.20
N ARG A 563 3.25 -7.50 -16.46
CA ARG A 563 2.07 -7.46 -17.33
C ARG A 563 0.99 -8.44 -16.88
N VAL A 564 1.38 -9.70 -16.63
CA VAL A 564 0.46 -10.74 -16.19
C VAL A 564 -0.15 -10.40 -14.83
N ALA A 565 0.65 -9.94 -13.86
CA ALA A 565 0.16 -9.55 -12.54
C ALA A 565 -0.88 -8.41 -12.61
N ARG A 566 -0.68 -7.44 -13.51
CA ARG A 566 -1.65 -6.35 -13.72
C ARG A 566 -2.93 -6.83 -14.43
N MET A 567 -2.83 -7.78 -15.35
CA MET A 567 -3.98 -8.28 -16.12
C MET A 567 -4.84 -9.27 -15.35
N SER A 568 -4.22 -10.06 -14.46
CA SER A 568 -4.91 -11.11 -13.68
C SER A 568 -5.53 -10.60 -12.38
N GLY A 569 -5.38 -9.30 -12.06
CA GLY A 569 -5.90 -8.74 -10.81
C GLY A 569 -5.21 -9.27 -9.55
N MET A 570 -4.07 -9.94 -9.65
CA MET A 570 -3.31 -10.49 -8.51
C MET A 570 -2.51 -9.39 -7.81
N THR A 571 -3.22 -8.43 -7.24
CA THR A 571 -2.65 -7.23 -6.64
C THR A 571 -1.85 -7.45 -5.37
N GLY A 572 -2.13 -8.51 -4.62
CA GLY A 572 -1.31 -8.89 -3.46
C GLY A 572 0.14 -9.23 -3.83
N GLN A 573 0.40 -9.69 -5.06
CA GLN A 573 1.76 -9.98 -5.54
C GLN A 573 2.39 -8.81 -6.31
N LEU A 574 1.59 -7.84 -6.74
CA LEU A 574 2.04 -6.75 -7.58
C LEU A 574 3.22 -5.94 -6.99
N PRO A 575 3.26 -5.61 -5.69
CA PRO A 575 4.41 -4.92 -5.10
C PRO A 575 5.72 -5.68 -5.29
N VAL A 576 5.70 -6.99 -5.07
CA VAL A 576 6.88 -7.87 -5.25
C VAL A 576 7.32 -7.91 -6.70
N VAL A 577 6.37 -8.09 -7.63
CA VAL A 577 6.68 -8.11 -9.06
C VAL A 577 7.27 -6.79 -9.54
N LEU A 578 6.73 -5.66 -9.07
CA LEU A 578 7.23 -4.31 -9.43
C LEU A 578 8.67 -4.07 -8.97
N GLU A 579 9.11 -4.71 -7.88
CA GLU A 579 10.50 -4.66 -7.45
C GLU A 579 11.45 -5.23 -8.50
N PHE A 580 11.14 -6.40 -9.04
CA PHE A 580 11.95 -7.03 -10.08
C PHE A 580 11.97 -6.19 -11.36
N VAL A 581 10.81 -5.64 -11.76
CA VAL A 581 10.71 -4.74 -12.92
C VAL A 581 11.53 -3.47 -12.71
N ALA A 582 11.40 -2.83 -11.55
CA ALA A 582 12.15 -1.62 -11.23
C ALA A 582 13.66 -1.86 -11.21
N THR A 583 14.09 -3.00 -10.66
CA THR A 583 15.51 -3.40 -10.65
C THR A 583 16.02 -3.64 -12.06
N ALA A 584 15.26 -4.31 -12.91
CA ALA A 584 15.61 -4.57 -14.30
C ALA A 584 15.74 -3.25 -15.11
N GLU A 585 14.80 -2.33 -14.97
CA GLU A 585 14.85 -1.00 -15.61
C GLU A 585 16.07 -0.19 -15.14
N ARG A 586 16.43 -0.27 -13.85
CA ARG A 586 17.62 0.39 -13.34
C ARG A 586 18.91 -0.18 -13.95
N ILE A 587 19.01 -1.50 -13.99
CA ILE A 587 20.20 -2.18 -14.57
C ILE A 587 20.34 -1.81 -16.06
N SER A 588 19.23 -1.66 -16.79
CA SER A 588 19.21 -1.22 -18.18
C SER A 588 19.45 0.29 -18.37
N GLY A 589 19.73 1.04 -17.28
CA GLY A 589 20.01 2.48 -17.34
C GLY A 589 18.77 3.37 -17.46
N GLN A 590 17.55 2.79 -17.35
CA GLN A 590 16.27 3.53 -17.44
C GLN A 590 15.86 4.11 -16.06
N LEU A 591 16.67 5.04 -15.53
CA LEU A 591 16.57 5.51 -14.16
C LEU A 591 15.22 6.13 -13.82
N ALA A 592 14.63 6.91 -14.73
CA ALA A 592 13.33 7.55 -14.53
C ALA A 592 12.19 6.52 -14.43
N ARG A 593 12.22 5.49 -15.28
CA ARG A 593 11.22 4.40 -15.24
C ARG A 593 11.37 3.56 -13.98
N SER A 594 12.60 3.22 -13.62
CA SER A 594 12.89 2.50 -12.38
C SER A 594 12.37 3.25 -11.15
N GLN A 595 12.58 4.56 -11.10
CA GLN A 595 12.05 5.40 -10.02
C GLN A 595 10.53 5.35 -9.95
N ALA A 596 9.85 5.61 -11.06
CA ALA A 596 8.38 5.63 -11.11
C ALA A 596 7.76 4.29 -10.68
N ILE A 597 8.35 3.17 -11.13
CA ILE A 597 7.90 1.82 -10.77
C ILE A 597 8.18 1.54 -9.28
N SER A 598 9.33 1.97 -8.76
CA SER A 598 9.64 1.78 -7.34
C SER A 598 8.75 2.62 -6.43
N GLU A 599 8.41 3.85 -6.81
CA GLU A 599 7.48 4.70 -6.05
C GLU A 599 6.06 4.09 -6.02
N GLU A 600 5.59 3.55 -7.16
CA GLU A 600 4.34 2.78 -7.21
C GLU A 600 4.39 1.55 -6.31
N GLY A 601 5.43 0.72 -6.48
CA GLY A 601 5.59 -0.50 -5.70
C GLY A 601 5.73 -0.22 -4.20
N LEU A 602 6.44 0.85 -3.81
CA LEU A 602 6.58 1.29 -2.43
C LEU A 602 5.23 1.67 -1.81
N ALA A 603 4.40 2.42 -2.54
CA ALA A 603 3.07 2.79 -2.08
C ALA A 603 2.20 1.54 -1.84
N LEU A 604 2.19 0.62 -2.81
CA LEU A 604 1.43 -0.63 -2.72
C LEU A 604 1.95 -1.56 -1.61
N ALA A 605 3.26 -1.66 -1.44
CA ALA A 605 3.87 -2.48 -0.38
C ALA A 605 3.53 -1.96 1.02
N ARG A 606 3.56 -0.64 1.22
CA ARG A 606 3.14 -0.01 2.48
C ARG A 606 1.67 -0.25 2.77
N GLU A 607 0.84 -0.19 1.74
CA GLU A 607 -0.60 -0.44 1.84
C GLU A 607 -0.91 -1.90 2.21
N ALA A 608 -0.15 -2.84 1.63
CA ALA A 608 -0.28 -4.27 1.91
C ALA A 608 0.40 -4.72 3.22
N GLY A 609 1.20 -3.86 3.87
CA GLY A 609 1.98 -4.24 5.06
C GLY A 609 3.18 -5.15 4.75
N TYR A 610 3.71 -5.12 3.52
CA TYR A 610 4.85 -5.96 3.09
C TYR A 610 6.17 -5.24 3.37
N GLU A 611 6.58 -5.22 4.63
CA GLU A 611 7.74 -4.45 5.09
C GLU A 611 9.04 -4.82 4.34
N ASN A 612 9.26 -6.10 4.04
CA ASN A 612 10.45 -6.53 3.30
C ASN A 612 10.46 -6.02 1.85
N THR A 613 9.29 -5.89 1.24
CA THR A 613 9.14 -5.29 -0.10
C THR A 613 9.25 -3.76 -0.04
N VAL A 614 8.79 -3.13 1.04
CA VAL A 614 9.05 -1.70 1.31
C VAL A 614 10.56 -1.44 1.32
N ALA A 615 11.32 -2.26 2.07
CA ALA A 615 12.78 -2.15 2.10
C ALA A 615 13.42 -2.32 0.72
N ALA A 616 12.87 -3.22 -0.11
CA ALA A 616 13.36 -3.47 -1.47
C ALA A 616 13.21 -2.24 -2.39
N HIS A 617 12.02 -1.65 -2.42
CA HIS A 617 11.78 -0.44 -3.22
C HIS A 617 12.59 0.75 -2.73
N LEU A 618 12.70 0.94 -1.42
CA LEU A 618 13.54 1.99 -0.82
C LEU A 618 15.02 1.81 -1.19
N ALA A 619 15.55 0.58 -1.13
CA ALA A 619 16.91 0.28 -1.51
C ALA A 619 17.16 0.56 -3.01
N ASN A 620 16.21 0.19 -3.89
CA ASN A 620 16.32 0.49 -5.31
C ASN A 620 16.25 2.00 -5.59
N LEU A 621 15.35 2.73 -4.93
CA LEU A 621 15.27 4.20 -5.02
C LEU A 621 16.56 4.87 -4.53
N ALA A 622 17.19 4.33 -3.47
CA ALA A 622 18.48 4.84 -3.00
C ALA A 622 19.59 4.70 -4.06
N VAL A 623 19.63 3.58 -4.82
CA VAL A 623 20.57 3.40 -5.93
C VAL A 623 20.28 4.38 -7.06
N VAL A 624 19.02 4.59 -7.42
CA VAL A 624 18.62 5.58 -8.44
C VAL A 624 19.02 6.99 -8.02
N ALA A 625 18.78 7.36 -6.75
CA ALA A 625 19.19 8.65 -6.20
C ALA A 625 20.72 8.82 -6.21
N ALA A 626 21.49 7.77 -5.89
CA ALA A 626 22.94 7.78 -5.98
C ALA A 626 23.43 8.09 -7.41
N LEU A 627 22.89 7.39 -8.40
CA LEU A 627 23.24 7.58 -9.82
C LEU A 627 22.87 8.99 -10.32
N ARG A 628 21.82 9.60 -9.77
CA ARG A 628 21.41 10.99 -10.06
C ARG A 628 22.22 12.03 -9.29
N GLY A 629 22.95 11.61 -8.25
CA GLY A 629 23.71 12.50 -7.37
C GLY A 629 22.85 13.21 -6.33
N ASP A 630 21.63 12.73 -6.08
CA ASP A 630 20.78 13.21 -4.99
C ASP A 630 21.22 12.55 -3.66
N GLU A 631 22.18 13.21 -3.02
CA GLU A 631 22.79 12.69 -1.79
C GLU A 631 21.81 12.60 -0.63
N GLU A 632 20.89 13.57 -0.49
CA GLU A 632 19.92 13.58 0.60
C GLU A 632 18.92 12.44 0.48
N SER A 633 18.31 12.28 -0.69
CA SER A 633 17.35 11.19 -0.94
C SER A 633 18.02 9.82 -0.84
N CYS A 634 19.23 9.66 -1.40
CA CYS A 634 19.97 8.41 -1.29
C CYS A 634 20.19 8.01 0.17
N ARG A 635 20.72 8.93 1.00
CA ARG A 635 21.00 8.66 2.42
C ARG A 635 19.75 8.39 3.23
N ARG A 636 18.67 9.10 2.97
CA ARG A 636 17.37 8.90 3.63
C ARG A 636 16.79 7.53 3.30
N GLN A 637 16.66 7.22 2.02
CA GLN A 637 16.08 5.95 1.54
C GLN A 637 16.92 4.73 1.94
N ALA A 638 18.25 4.83 1.88
CA ALA A 638 19.15 3.76 2.33
C ALA A 638 19.02 3.50 3.84
N ARG A 639 18.86 4.56 4.66
CA ARG A 639 18.63 4.38 6.11
C ARG A 639 17.29 3.74 6.40
N GLU A 640 16.21 4.20 5.74
CA GLU A 640 14.88 3.62 5.90
C GLU A 640 14.86 2.15 5.46
N ALA A 641 15.47 1.81 4.32
CA ALA A 641 15.61 0.43 3.86
C ALA A 641 16.37 -0.45 4.87
N SER A 642 17.50 0.05 5.39
CA SER A 642 18.32 -0.69 6.36
C SER A 642 17.63 -0.87 7.70
N ALA A 643 16.83 0.10 8.14
CA ALA A 643 16.06 0.03 9.40
C ALA A 643 15.03 -1.11 9.39
N ILE A 644 14.56 -1.53 8.21
CA ILE A 644 13.67 -2.68 8.04
C ILE A 644 14.50 -3.95 7.74
N ALA A 645 15.38 -3.88 6.75
CA ALA A 645 16.04 -5.06 6.21
C ALA A 645 17.00 -5.75 7.21
N ILE A 646 17.70 -4.99 8.08
CA ILE A 646 18.65 -5.56 9.04
C ILE A 646 17.94 -6.34 10.14
N PRO A 647 16.95 -5.79 10.86
CA PRO A 647 16.19 -6.55 11.86
C PRO A 647 15.49 -7.78 11.28
N HIS A 648 14.97 -7.69 10.07
CA HIS A 648 14.32 -8.79 9.37
C HIS A 648 15.29 -9.75 8.67
N ARG A 649 16.59 -9.54 8.82
CA ARG A 649 17.66 -10.37 8.22
C ARG A 649 17.55 -10.53 6.71
N VAL A 650 17.02 -9.52 6.00
CA VAL A 650 16.92 -9.51 4.53
C VAL A 650 18.23 -8.98 3.93
N GLY A 651 19.25 -9.82 3.92
CA GLY A 651 20.62 -9.47 3.52
C GLY A 651 20.73 -8.88 2.11
N LEU A 652 19.89 -9.33 1.18
CA LEU A 652 19.84 -8.79 -0.17
C LEU A 652 19.48 -7.29 -0.16
N ARG A 653 18.48 -6.87 0.61
CA ARG A 653 18.00 -5.48 0.66
C ARG A 653 18.96 -4.60 1.47
N ALA A 654 19.46 -5.12 2.60
CA ALA A 654 20.51 -4.46 3.37
C ALA A 654 21.76 -4.23 2.52
N GLY A 655 22.15 -5.24 1.75
CA GLY A 655 23.29 -5.17 0.83
C GLY A 655 23.09 -4.12 -0.27
N VAL A 656 21.92 -4.05 -0.90
CA VAL A 656 21.60 -3.05 -1.93
C VAL A 656 21.59 -1.63 -1.34
N ALA A 657 21.04 -1.44 -0.14
CA ALA A 657 21.05 -0.15 0.55
C ALA A 657 22.48 0.30 0.89
N ALA A 658 23.32 -0.62 1.38
CA ALA A 658 24.74 -0.34 1.64
C ALA A 658 25.51 -0.04 0.34
N TYR A 659 25.22 -0.78 -0.73
CA TYR A 659 25.79 -0.53 -2.06
C TYR A 659 25.41 0.87 -2.56
N ALA A 660 24.16 1.32 -2.40
CA ALA A 660 23.71 2.65 -2.82
C ALA A 660 24.59 3.77 -2.22
N LEU A 661 24.96 3.62 -0.95
CA LEU A 661 25.84 4.59 -0.27
C LEU A 661 27.29 4.57 -0.82
N GLY A 662 27.82 3.38 -1.13
CA GLY A 662 29.12 3.25 -1.77
C GLY A 662 29.14 3.80 -3.19
N LEU A 663 28.08 3.52 -3.95
CA LEU A 663 27.90 4.03 -5.31
C LEU A 663 27.75 5.56 -5.33
N LEU A 664 27.05 6.14 -4.38
CA LEU A 664 26.95 7.58 -4.22
C LEU A 664 28.34 8.21 -4.03
N ASP A 665 29.16 7.66 -3.13
CA ASP A 665 30.50 8.17 -2.92
C ASP A 665 31.38 8.00 -4.17
N LEU A 666 31.23 6.89 -4.91
CA LEU A 666 31.93 6.67 -6.19
C LEU A 666 31.50 7.70 -7.26
N CYS A 667 30.18 7.92 -7.40
CA CYS A 667 29.61 8.90 -8.33
C CYS A 667 30.10 10.33 -8.04
N LEU A 668 30.30 10.67 -6.76
CA LEU A 668 30.81 11.95 -6.34
C LEU A 668 32.34 12.07 -6.34
N GLY A 669 33.07 11.03 -6.80
CA GLY A 669 34.54 10.98 -6.87
C GLY A 669 35.24 10.77 -5.51
N ARG A 670 34.50 10.36 -4.48
CA ARG A 670 34.99 10.08 -3.13
C ARG A 670 35.54 8.65 -3.05
N HIS A 671 36.55 8.32 -3.83
CA HIS A 671 37.01 6.93 -4.05
C HIS A 671 37.40 6.21 -2.75
N ALA A 672 38.06 6.85 -1.80
CA ALA A 672 38.44 6.24 -0.53
C ALA A 672 37.20 5.84 0.30
N ALA A 673 36.22 6.74 0.42
CA ALA A 673 34.98 6.45 1.13
C ALA A 673 34.16 5.33 0.44
N ALA A 674 34.11 5.34 -0.90
CA ALA A 674 33.47 4.28 -1.67
C ALA A 674 34.16 2.92 -1.45
N HIS A 675 35.50 2.90 -1.48
CA HIS A 675 36.32 1.69 -1.24
C HIS A 675 36.07 1.10 0.16
N ASP A 676 36.06 1.94 1.21
CA ASP A 676 35.78 1.51 2.59
C ASP A 676 34.39 0.87 2.71
N ARG A 677 33.35 1.49 2.11
CA ARG A 677 31.98 0.97 2.12
C ARG A 677 31.87 -0.35 1.36
N PHE A 678 32.47 -0.46 0.19
CA PHE A 678 32.45 -1.69 -0.58
C PHE A 678 33.23 -2.82 0.08
N THR A 679 34.30 -2.50 0.81
CA THR A 679 35.08 -3.46 1.59
C THR A 679 34.24 -3.97 2.77
N ALA A 680 33.53 -3.07 3.48
CA ALA A 680 32.63 -3.44 4.55
C ALA A 680 31.46 -4.31 4.03
N LEU A 681 30.86 -3.94 2.88
CA LEU A 681 29.82 -4.73 2.23
C LEU A 681 30.30 -6.14 1.85
N ALA A 682 31.51 -6.26 1.35
CA ALA A 682 32.09 -7.55 0.98
C ALA A 682 32.42 -8.46 2.19
N ALA A 683 32.65 -7.87 3.35
CA ALA A 683 32.89 -8.58 4.61
C ALA A 683 31.60 -8.90 5.38
N ALA A 684 30.45 -8.30 5.00
CA ALA A 684 29.18 -8.53 5.66
C ALA A 684 28.68 -9.95 5.38
N GLY A 685 28.26 -10.64 6.46
CA GLY A 685 27.70 -11.99 6.36
C GLY A 685 26.21 -12.01 5.98
N PRO A 686 25.61 -13.22 5.93
CA PRO A 686 24.17 -13.38 5.68
C PRO A 686 23.30 -12.53 6.61
N GLY A 687 22.20 -11.99 6.09
CA GLY A 687 21.29 -11.10 6.82
C GLY A 687 21.70 -9.62 6.86
N ALA A 688 22.98 -9.30 6.75
CA ALA A 688 23.50 -7.92 6.69
C ALA A 688 24.16 -7.58 5.34
N GLY A 689 24.59 -8.59 4.58
CA GLY A 689 25.13 -8.53 3.24
C GLY A 689 24.62 -9.66 2.38
N HIS A 690 24.97 -9.64 1.08
CA HIS A 690 24.51 -10.65 0.14
C HIS A 690 25.57 -10.98 -0.93
N PRO A 691 25.91 -12.26 -1.16
CA PRO A 691 26.95 -12.64 -2.13
C PRO A 691 26.69 -12.10 -3.55
N SER A 692 25.43 -12.17 -4.02
CA SER A 692 25.09 -11.67 -5.36
C SER A 692 25.28 -10.15 -5.48
N VAL A 693 25.03 -9.38 -4.42
CA VAL A 693 25.31 -7.92 -4.41
C VAL A 693 26.81 -7.70 -4.50
N VAL A 694 27.61 -8.44 -3.73
CA VAL A 694 29.07 -8.34 -3.77
C VAL A 694 29.61 -8.62 -5.15
N TRP A 695 29.13 -9.68 -5.82
CA TRP A 695 29.60 -10.05 -7.16
C TRP A 695 29.20 -9.05 -8.23
N ARG A 696 27.92 -8.65 -8.24
CA ARG A 696 27.39 -7.69 -9.24
C ARG A 696 28.01 -6.30 -9.12
N THR A 697 28.43 -5.92 -7.92
CA THR A 697 29.06 -4.62 -7.66
C THR A 697 30.58 -4.65 -7.72
N THR A 698 31.18 -5.79 -8.05
CA THR A 698 32.65 -5.91 -8.15
C THR A 698 33.26 -4.91 -9.13
N PRO A 699 32.70 -4.59 -10.31
CA PRO A 699 33.27 -3.58 -11.17
C PRO A 699 33.39 -2.19 -10.50
N ASP A 700 32.40 -1.81 -9.66
CA ASP A 700 32.45 -0.56 -8.89
C ASP A 700 33.50 -0.62 -7.77
N ARG A 701 33.60 -1.79 -7.13
CA ARG A 701 34.67 -2.03 -6.10
C ARG A 701 36.07 -1.91 -6.68
N VAL A 702 36.29 -2.48 -7.87
CA VAL A 702 37.57 -2.36 -8.57
C VAL A 702 37.85 -0.90 -8.92
N GLU A 703 36.87 -0.16 -9.46
CA GLU A 703 37.01 1.26 -9.78
C GLU A 703 37.36 2.08 -8.51
N ALA A 704 36.63 1.85 -7.42
CA ALA A 704 36.86 2.53 -6.16
C ALA A 704 38.24 2.22 -5.56
N ALA A 705 38.63 0.94 -5.56
CA ALA A 705 39.92 0.51 -5.04
C ALA A 705 41.11 1.10 -5.83
N VAL A 706 41.01 1.08 -7.18
CA VAL A 706 42.05 1.73 -8.05
C VAL A 706 42.07 3.24 -7.79
N GLY A 707 40.92 3.88 -7.68
CA GLY A 707 40.82 5.33 -7.38
C GLY A 707 41.37 5.70 -6.00
N ALA A 708 41.25 4.80 -5.02
CA ALA A 708 41.78 4.95 -3.67
C ALA A 708 43.27 4.59 -3.55
N GLY A 709 43.88 4.03 -4.60
CA GLY A 709 45.29 3.59 -4.61
C GLY A 709 45.54 2.20 -4.01
N ASP A 710 44.47 1.44 -3.69
CA ASP A 710 44.59 0.04 -3.20
C ASP A 710 44.62 -0.97 -4.35
N GLY A 711 45.79 -1.09 -4.97
CA GLY A 711 46.03 -2.04 -6.05
C GLY A 711 45.94 -3.53 -5.61
N ALA A 712 46.19 -3.84 -4.35
CA ALA A 712 46.10 -5.20 -3.82
C ALA A 712 44.61 -5.61 -3.68
N GLY A 713 43.77 -4.75 -3.09
CA GLY A 713 42.34 -4.94 -2.98
C GLY A 713 41.66 -5.01 -4.34
N ALA A 714 42.06 -4.17 -5.31
CA ALA A 714 41.57 -4.21 -6.68
C ALA A 714 41.88 -5.57 -7.36
N ARG A 715 43.08 -6.10 -7.23
CA ARG A 715 43.44 -7.43 -7.76
C ARG A 715 42.63 -8.54 -7.12
N ALA A 716 42.50 -8.54 -5.78
CA ALA A 716 41.71 -9.54 -5.05
C ALA A 716 40.23 -9.55 -5.49
N ALA A 717 39.64 -8.36 -5.68
CA ALA A 717 38.28 -8.23 -6.20
C ALA A 717 38.18 -8.78 -7.64
N LEU A 718 39.09 -8.43 -8.53
CA LEU A 718 39.16 -8.92 -9.91
C LEU A 718 39.26 -10.46 -9.96
N ASP A 719 40.11 -11.09 -9.13
CA ASP A 719 40.25 -12.55 -9.09
C ASP A 719 38.97 -13.24 -8.62
N GLY A 720 38.25 -12.65 -7.66
CA GLY A 720 36.93 -13.09 -7.26
C GLY A 720 35.93 -13.02 -8.43
N TYR A 721 35.91 -11.91 -9.17
CA TYR A 721 35.06 -11.71 -10.32
C TYR A 721 35.36 -12.67 -11.48
N ARG A 722 36.63 -12.98 -11.74
CA ARG A 722 37.06 -13.97 -12.75
C ARG A 722 36.41 -15.34 -12.49
N ARG A 723 36.41 -15.79 -11.24
CA ARG A 723 35.82 -17.08 -10.85
C ARG A 723 34.31 -17.08 -11.10
N TRP A 724 33.60 -16.01 -10.72
CA TRP A 724 32.19 -15.90 -10.95
C TRP A 724 31.84 -15.79 -12.44
N SER A 725 32.53 -14.94 -13.20
CA SER A 725 32.25 -14.70 -14.64
C SER A 725 32.61 -15.89 -15.54
N ALA A 726 33.35 -16.87 -15.05
CA ALA A 726 33.60 -18.11 -15.78
C ALA A 726 32.33 -18.89 -16.09
N HIS A 727 31.29 -18.74 -15.26
CA HIS A 727 29.99 -19.36 -15.44
C HIS A 727 29.01 -18.45 -16.22
N ALA A 728 29.13 -17.13 -16.10
CA ALA A 728 28.33 -16.13 -16.79
C ALA A 728 29.00 -15.73 -18.12
N ARG A 729 28.74 -16.49 -19.19
CA ARG A 729 29.43 -16.34 -20.48
C ARG A 729 28.79 -15.29 -21.41
N THR A 730 28.06 -14.31 -20.87
CA THR A 730 27.45 -13.27 -21.69
C THR A 730 28.44 -12.24 -22.20
N PRO A 731 28.18 -11.56 -23.33
CA PRO A 731 29.02 -10.46 -23.81
C PRO A 731 29.21 -9.40 -22.72
N GLU A 732 28.16 -9.02 -21.98
CA GLU A 732 28.24 -8.01 -20.94
C GLU A 732 29.13 -8.42 -19.76
N SER A 733 29.05 -9.68 -19.28
CA SER A 733 29.94 -10.14 -18.20
C SER A 733 31.41 -10.16 -18.61
N ARG A 734 31.67 -10.46 -19.89
CA ARG A 734 33.02 -10.40 -20.47
C ARG A 734 33.52 -8.95 -20.60
N ALA A 735 32.64 -8.03 -21.01
CA ALA A 735 32.91 -6.60 -21.07
C ALA A 735 33.31 -6.03 -19.70
N LEU A 736 32.51 -6.32 -18.69
CA LEU A 736 32.78 -5.89 -17.32
C LEU A 736 34.11 -6.49 -16.76
N LEU A 737 34.40 -7.75 -17.09
CA LEU A 737 35.68 -8.36 -16.74
C LEU A 737 36.86 -7.66 -17.43
N ALA A 738 36.74 -7.37 -18.73
CA ALA A 738 37.75 -6.65 -19.49
C ALA A 738 37.95 -5.22 -18.93
N ARG A 739 36.85 -4.51 -18.56
CA ARG A 739 36.96 -3.20 -17.87
C ARG A 739 37.73 -3.31 -16.55
N CYS A 740 37.46 -4.31 -15.72
CA CYS A 740 38.18 -4.51 -14.46
C CYS A 740 39.68 -4.76 -14.70
N ARG A 741 40.01 -5.58 -15.70
CA ARG A 741 41.43 -5.81 -16.12
C ARG A 741 42.05 -4.51 -16.59
N GLY A 742 41.39 -3.75 -17.45
CA GLY A 742 41.88 -2.48 -17.95
C GLY A 742 42.20 -1.47 -16.85
N LEU A 743 41.39 -1.47 -15.77
CA LEU A 743 41.61 -0.62 -14.59
C LEU A 743 42.80 -1.11 -13.76
N VAL A 744 42.84 -2.40 -13.41
CA VAL A 744 43.87 -2.99 -12.51
C VAL A 744 45.25 -3.01 -13.18
N ASP A 745 45.33 -3.46 -14.43
CA ASP A 745 46.55 -3.62 -15.17
C ASP A 745 46.95 -2.34 -15.92
N SER A 746 46.17 -1.32 -15.82
CA SER A 746 46.37 -0.07 -16.54
C SER A 746 46.42 -0.25 -18.09
N CYS A 747 45.60 -1.14 -18.64
CA CYS A 747 45.65 -1.57 -20.04
C CYS A 747 44.48 -0.90 -20.87
N GLU A 748 44.88 -0.07 -21.83
CA GLU A 748 43.92 0.60 -22.73
C GLU A 748 43.22 -0.39 -23.69
N ASP A 749 43.98 -1.39 -24.19
CA ASP A 749 43.41 -2.39 -25.08
C ASP A 749 42.31 -3.20 -24.41
N ALA A 750 42.40 -3.49 -23.10
CA ALA A 750 41.40 -4.17 -22.35
C ALA A 750 40.11 -3.30 -22.18
N LEU A 751 40.28 -1.98 -22.02
CA LEU A 751 39.12 -1.05 -22.03
C LEU A 751 38.47 -0.95 -23.43
N GLY A 752 39.30 -0.98 -24.48
CA GLY A 752 38.85 -1.05 -25.87
C GLY A 752 38.08 -2.35 -26.15
N GLU A 753 38.60 -3.51 -25.69
CA GLU A 753 37.89 -4.80 -25.78
C GLU A 753 36.54 -4.74 -25.06
N ALA A 754 36.50 -4.15 -23.87
CA ALA A 754 35.28 -3.97 -23.12
C ALA A 754 34.20 -3.19 -23.91
N LEU A 755 34.60 -2.09 -24.56
CA LEU A 755 33.65 -1.27 -25.35
C LEU A 755 33.01 -2.02 -26.53
N LEU A 756 33.73 -2.96 -27.13
CA LEU A 756 33.26 -3.80 -28.23
C LEU A 756 32.26 -4.87 -27.76
N LEU A 757 32.34 -5.26 -26.49
CA LEU A 757 31.56 -6.36 -25.93
C LEU A 757 30.30 -5.88 -25.20
N HIS A 758 30.28 -4.61 -24.74
CA HIS A 758 29.12 -4.10 -23.99
C HIS A 758 27.81 -4.16 -24.78
N THR A 759 26.80 -4.76 -24.17
CA THR A 759 25.41 -4.73 -24.63
C THR A 759 24.60 -3.67 -23.88
N ASN A 760 25.04 -3.27 -22.68
CA ASN A 760 24.41 -2.24 -21.86
C ASN A 760 24.99 -0.85 -22.21
N PRO A 761 24.20 0.10 -22.76
CA PRO A 761 24.67 1.42 -23.13
C PRO A 761 25.21 2.25 -21.95
N PHE A 762 24.65 2.08 -20.75
CA PHE A 762 25.10 2.79 -19.55
C PHE A 762 26.48 2.31 -19.10
N GLU A 763 26.71 1.01 -19.07
CA GLU A 763 28.00 0.43 -18.73
C GLU A 763 29.06 0.71 -19.82
N ALA A 764 28.65 0.72 -21.10
CA ALA A 764 29.51 1.16 -22.18
C ALA A 764 29.97 2.63 -22.00
N ALA A 765 29.06 3.51 -21.58
CA ALA A 765 29.38 4.91 -21.31
C ALA A 765 30.37 5.05 -20.13
N ARG A 766 30.23 4.24 -19.07
CA ARG A 766 31.18 4.21 -17.96
C ARG A 766 32.57 3.78 -18.44
N THR A 767 32.65 2.73 -19.23
CA THR A 767 33.92 2.28 -19.82
C THR A 767 34.52 3.34 -20.76
N ALA A 768 33.71 4.00 -21.57
CA ALA A 768 34.16 5.06 -22.46
C ALA A 768 34.70 6.28 -21.68
N LEU A 769 34.10 6.64 -20.57
CA LEU A 769 34.60 7.67 -19.65
C LEU A 769 36.01 7.30 -19.13
N LEU A 770 36.16 6.08 -18.58
CA LEU A 770 37.41 5.59 -18.03
C LEU A 770 38.53 5.54 -19.10
N LEU A 771 38.22 5.07 -20.31
CA LEU A 771 39.15 5.07 -21.44
C LEU A 771 39.52 6.50 -21.88
N GLY A 772 38.51 7.38 -21.99
CA GLY A 772 38.74 8.78 -22.36
C GLY A 772 39.61 9.53 -21.36
N GLU A 773 39.41 9.35 -20.05
CA GLU A 773 40.27 9.90 -19.01
C GLU A 773 41.74 9.42 -19.16
N ARG A 774 41.90 8.15 -19.48
CA ARG A 774 43.21 7.54 -19.61
C ARG A 774 43.92 8.07 -20.86
N LEU A 775 43.27 8.08 -22.01
CA LEU A 775 43.79 8.63 -23.25
C LEU A 775 44.21 10.10 -23.07
N ARG A 776 43.37 10.90 -22.40
CA ARG A 776 43.71 12.32 -22.10
C ARG A 776 44.96 12.42 -21.23
N ARG A 777 45.05 11.64 -20.16
CA ARG A 777 46.28 11.59 -19.30
C ARG A 777 47.50 11.09 -20.08
N GLY A 778 47.34 10.21 -21.04
CA GLY A 778 48.33 9.71 -21.96
C GLY A 778 48.69 10.67 -23.11
N GLN A 779 48.24 11.96 -23.01
CA GLN A 779 48.53 13.02 -24.01
C GLN A 779 47.90 12.71 -25.40
N ARG A 780 46.80 11.99 -25.46
CA ARG A 780 46.04 11.69 -26.68
C ARG A 780 44.63 12.30 -26.66
N PRO A 781 44.50 13.66 -26.51
CA PRO A 781 43.22 14.30 -26.34
C PRO A 781 42.29 14.19 -27.55
N GLY A 782 42.86 14.03 -28.76
CA GLY A 782 42.06 13.82 -29.98
C GLY A 782 41.22 12.56 -29.93
N GLU A 783 41.80 11.46 -29.50
CA GLU A 783 41.10 10.17 -29.36
C GLU A 783 40.18 10.16 -28.15
N ALA A 784 40.57 10.80 -27.05
CA ALA A 784 39.76 10.89 -25.85
C ALA A 784 38.38 11.55 -26.10
N ARG A 785 38.35 12.59 -26.95
CA ARG A 785 37.13 13.39 -27.16
C ARG A 785 35.94 12.55 -27.65
N ALA A 786 36.16 11.62 -28.58
CA ALA A 786 35.06 10.80 -29.11
C ALA A 786 34.43 9.92 -28.00
N HIS A 787 35.25 9.32 -27.14
CA HIS A 787 34.80 8.50 -26.04
C HIS A 787 34.08 9.31 -24.95
N LEU A 788 34.64 10.47 -24.58
CA LEU A 788 34.12 11.36 -23.54
C LEU A 788 32.78 11.98 -23.96
N ARG A 789 32.62 12.36 -25.22
CA ARG A 789 31.37 12.91 -25.77
C ARG A 789 30.25 11.85 -25.71
N ARG A 790 30.52 10.65 -26.23
CA ARG A 790 29.57 9.54 -26.18
C ARG A 790 29.17 9.21 -24.75
N ALA A 791 30.10 9.22 -23.80
CA ALA A 791 29.83 9.02 -22.38
C ALA A 791 28.92 10.12 -21.82
N ALA A 792 29.23 11.40 -22.06
CA ALA A 792 28.47 12.54 -21.60
C ALA A 792 27.01 12.47 -22.09
N GLU A 793 26.80 12.29 -23.39
CA GLU A 793 25.47 12.18 -24.02
C GLU A 793 24.65 11.03 -23.43
N THR A 794 25.26 9.89 -23.15
CA THR A 794 24.56 8.74 -22.59
C THR A 794 24.18 8.97 -21.13
N PHE A 795 25.07 9.55 -20.32
CA PHE A 795 24.75 9.86 -18.92
C PHE A 795 23.69 10.96 -18.80
N GLU A 796 23.68 11.92 -19.70
CA GLU A 796 22.64 12.97 -19.75
C GLU A 796 21.28 12.37 -20.06
N ARG A 797 21.18 11.51 -21.07
CA ARG A 797 19.93 10.82 -21.40
C ARG A 797 19.43 9.91 -20.28
N ALA A 798 20.34 9.29 -19.52
CA ALA A 798 20.00 8.46 -18.37
C ALA A 798 19.68 9.28 -17.11
N GLY A 799 19.94 10.58 -17.08
CA GLY A 799 19.81 11.44 -15.91
C GLY A 799 20.88 11.20 -14.84
N ALA A 800 22.03 10.60 -15.22
CA ALA A 800 23.16 10.29 -14.32
C ALA A 800 24.08 11.52 -14.18
N VAL A 801 23.57 12.54 -13.49
CA VAL A 801 24.17 13.87 -13.42
C VAL A 801 25.66 13.90 -13.01
N PRO A 802 26.11 13.18 -11.96
CA PRO A 802 27.54 13.21 -11.55
C PRO A 802 28.48 12.66 -12.65
N TRP A 803 28.07 11.56 -13.27
CA TRP A 803 28.84 10.94 -14.36
C TRP A 803 28.88 11.84 -15.60
N GLY A 804 27.74 12.43 -15.96
CA GLY A 804 27.67 13.38 -17.06
C GLY A 804 28.52 14.62 -16.82
N ARG A 805 28.52 15.15 -15.62
CA ARG A 805 29.41 16.26 -15.21
C ARG A 805 30.89 15.89 -15.33
N ARG A 806 31.27 14.73 -14.78
CA ARG A 806 32.65 14.23 -14.85
C ARG A 806 33.10 14.05 -16.33
N ALA A 807 32.25 13.46 -17.16
CA ALA A 807 32.54 13.29 -18.60
C ALA A 807 32.72 14.63 -19.32
N ARG A 808 31.93 15.63 -19.04
CA ARG A 808 32.07 17.00 -19.61
C ARG A 808 33.31 17.73 -19.08
N GLU A 809 33.67 17.57 -17.83
CA GLU A 809 34.89 18.14 -17.25
C GLU A 809 36.13 17.57 -17.94
N GLU A 810 36.19 16.27 -18.17
CA GLU A 810 37.25 15.59 -18.90
C GLU A 810 37.27 15.97 -20.38
N LEU A 811 36.11 16.14 -21.00
CA LEU A 811 35.95 16.58 -22.40
C LEU A 811 36.51 18.03 -22.59
N ARG A 812 36.16 18.93 -21.66
CA ARG A 812 36.75 20.30 -21.64
C ARG A 812 38.28 20.25 -21.43
N ALA A 813 38.77 19.42 -20.52
CA ALA A 813 40.17 19.22 -20.29
C ALA A 813 40.91 18.60 -21.50
N ALA A 814 40.18 17.90 -22.39
CA ALA A 814 40.67 17.41 -23.67
C ALA A 814 40.63 18.47 -24.80
N GLY A 815 40.28 19.73 -24.48
CA GLY A 815 40.32 20.85 -25.41
C GLY A 815 39.03 21.05 -26.25
N GLU A 816 37.91 20.49 -25.81
CA GLU A 816 36.58 20.74 -26.44
C GLU A 816 35.85 21.85 -25.69
N SER A 817 35.75 23.02 -26.33
CA SER A 817 34.92 24.14 -25.84
C SER A 817 33.52 24.06 -26.47
N GLY A 818 32.58 23.41 -25.83
CA GLY A 818 31.21 23.26 -26.30
C GLY A 818 30.18 23.81 -25.31
N GLN A 819 29.15 24.50 -25.79
CA GLN A 819 27.92 24.78 -25.05
C GLN A 819 27.26 23.46 -24.64
N ALA A 820 26.72 23.42 -23.44
CA ALA A 820 25.94 22.29 -23.00
C ALA A 820 24.74 22.08 -23.98
N PRO A 821 24.51 20.83 -24.47
CA PRO A 821 23.29 20.54 -25.20
C PRO A 821 22.06 20.82 -24.31
N PRO A 822 20.93 21.25 -24.91
CA PRO A 822 19.71 21.41 -24.14
C PRO A 822 19.32 20.07 -23.48
N PRO A 823 18.69 20.08 -22.28
CA PRO A 823 18.25 18.87 -21.62
C PRO A 823 17.36 18.06 -22.55
N ALA A 824 17.47 16.73 -22.49
CA ALA A 824 16.60 15.85 -23.29
C ALA A 824 15.13 16.21 -22.97
N VAL A 825 14.33 16.40 -24.03
CA VAL A 825 12.98 16.98 -23.92
C VAL A 825 12.08 16.19 -22.95
N LEU A 826 12.32 14.88 -22.80
CA LEU A 826 11.59 14.03 -21.84
C LEU A 826 12.06 14.17 -20.38
N ASP A 827 13.22 14.75 -20.10
CA ASP A 827 13.72 14.98 -18.73
C ASP A 827 12.94 16.07 -17.99
N ALA A 828 12.16 16.85 -18.71
CA ALA A 828 11.23 17.84 -18.15
C ALA A 828 9.98 17.18 -17.53
N LEU A 829 9.80 15.87 -17.74
CA LEU A 829 8.63 15.14 -17.26
C LEU A 829 8.87 14.56 -15.87
N THR A 830 7.84 14.63 -15.03
CA THR A 830 7.81 13.89 -13.78
C THR A 830 7.76 12.38 -14.04
N PRO A 831 8.13 11.50 -13.07
CA PRO A 831 8.04 10.07 -13.23
C PRO A 831 6.65 9.57 -13.67
N GLN A 832 5.60 10.19 -13.14
CA GLN A 832 4.22 9.89 -13.51
C GLN A 832 3.90 10.28 -14.97
N GLU A 833 4.30 11.49 -15.36
CA GLU A 833 4.12 11.98 -16.75
C GLU A 833 4.89 11.10 -17.74
N LEU A 834 6.08 10.64 -17.38
CA LEU A 834 6.88 9.74 -18.22
C LEU A 834 6.21 8.37 -18.42
N ARG A 835 5.56 7.83 -17.36
CA ARG A 835 4.77 6.58 -17.47
C ARG A 835 3.58 6.76 -18.41
N ILE A 836 2.84 7.86 -18.25
CA ILE A 836 1.70 8.19 -19.12
C ILE A 836 2.17 8.35 -20.57
N ALA A 837 3.29 9.06 -20.79
CA ALA A 837 3.87 9.25 -22.11
C ALA A 837 4.26 7.91 -22.77
N GLY A 838 4.83 6.99 -22.01
CA GLY A 838 5.15 5.63 -22.47
C GLY A 838 3.91 4.86 -22.94
N LEU A 839 2.83 4.89 -22.14
CA LEU A 839 1.58 4.21 -22.48
C LEU A 839 0.83 4.88 -23.67
N VAL A 840 1.00 6.18 -23.85
CA VAL A 840 0.53 6.89 -25.05
C VAL A 840 1.28 6.41 -26.29
N ALA A 841 2.59 6.23 -26.20
CA ALA A 841 3.40 5.68 -27.29
C ALA A 841 3.02 4.24 -27.63
N ASP A 842 2.56 3.46 -26.63
CA ASP A 842 2.02 2.11 -26.83
C ASP A 842 0.59 2.10 -27.43
N GLY A 843 0.02 3.26 -27.76
CA GLY A 843 -1.26 3.43 -28.44
C GLY A 843 -2.50 3.36 -27.54
N LEU A 844 -2.37 3.33 -26.22
CA LEU A 844 -3.50 3.22 -25.30
C LEU A 844 -4.30 4.54 -25.24
N SER A 845 -5.62 4.47 -25.12
CA SER A 845 -6.50 5.62 -24.87
C SER A 845 -6.37 6.11 -23.42
N SER A 846 -6.82 7.34 -23.14
CA SER A 846 -6.81 7.91 -21.76
C SER A 846 -7.58 7.05 -20.78
N ARG A 847 -8.68 6.41 -21.18
CA ARG A 847 -9.43 5.45 -20.37
C ARG A 847 -8.61 4.18 -20.08
N GLN A 848 -7.93 3.63 -21.05
CA GLN A 848 -7.08 2.44 -20.87
C GLN A 848 -5.85 2.75 -20.00
N ILE A 849 -5.24 3.93 -20.19
CA ILE A 849 -4.12 4.40 -19.34
C ILE A 849 -4.60 4.58 -17.91
N ALA A 850 -5.77 5.20 -17.72
CA ALA A 850 -6.38 5.38 -16.41
C ALA A 850 -6.62 4.04 -15.70
N ALA A 851 -7.22 3.08 -16.39
CA ALA A 851 -7.42 1.73 -15.85
C ALA A 851 -6.10 1.05 -15.47
N ARG A 852 -5.06 1.24 -16.29
CA ARG A 852 -3.75 0.60 -16.10
C ARG A 852 -2.88 1.23 -15.01
N LEU A 853 -3.07 2.52 -14.74
CA LEU A 853 -2.32 3.27 -13.75
C LEU A 853 -3.13 3.56 -12.49
N PHE A 854 -4.35 3.04 -12.39
CA PHE A 854 -5.28 3.28 -11.29
C PHE A 854 -5.53 4.78 -11.04
N LEU A 855 -5.69 5.52 -12.15
CA LEU A 855 -6.00 6.94 -12.16
C LEU A 855 -7.39 7.17 -12.74
N SER A 856 -7.91 8.42 -12.60
CA SER A 856 -9.07 8.81 -13.39
C SER A 856 -8.65 9.15 -14.84
N PRO A 857 -9.54 8.96 -15.83
CA PRO A 857 -9.28 9.39 -17.22
C PRO A 857 -8.95 10.89 -17.30
N ARG A 858 -9.58 11.69 -16.46
CA ARG A 858 -9.36 13.15 -16.36
C ARG A 858 -7.97 13.49 -15.82
N THR A 859 -7.47 12.71 -14.85
CA THR A 859 -6.09 12.84 -14.35
C THR A 859 -5.08 12.56 -15.46
N VAL A 860 -5.32 11.53 -16.27
CA VAL A 860 -4.46 11.23 -17.41
C VAL A 860 -4.46 12.38 -18.42
N GLU A 861 -5.62 12.93 -18.76
CA GLU A 861 -5.74 14.07 -19.68
C GLU A 861 -5.08 15.33 -19.11
N TYR A 862 -5.22 15.59 -17.84
CA TYR A 862 -4.52 16.68 -17.17
C TYR A 862 -3.00 16.56 -17.26
N HIS A 863 -2.44 15.37 -17.02
CA HIS A 863 -1.01 15.14 -17.21
C HIS A 863 -0.60 15.33 -18.67
N LEU A 864 -1.40 14.86 -19.62
CA LEU A 864 -1.16 15.09 -21.05
C LEU A 864 -1.14 16.58 -21.38
N TYR A 865 -2.13 17.33 -20.91
CA TYR A 865 -2.20 18.78 -21.09
C TYR A 865 -0.99 19.54 -20.50
N LYS A 866 -0.51 19.11 -19.32
CA LYS A 866 0.70 19.67 -18.70
C LYS A 866 2.00 19.28 -19.40
N MET A 867 2.06 18.10 -20.00
CA MET A 867 3.24 17.64 -20.72
C MET A 867 3.46 18.38 -22.03
N TYR A 868 2.40 18.74 -22.75
CA TYR A 868 2.51 19.38 -24.06
C TYR A 868 3.35 20.67 -24.04
N PRO A 869 3.10 21.66 -23.17
CA PRO A 869 3.95 22.84 -23.06
C PRO A 869 5.38 22.55 -22.60
N LYS A 870 5.57 21.57 -21.68
CA LYS A 870 6.90 21.19 -21.20
C LYS A 870 7.77 20.60 -22.33
N LEU A 871 7.14 19.92 -23.28
CA LEU A 871 7.81 19.23 -24.37
C LEU A 871 7.80 20.04 -25.68
N GLY A 872 7.12 21.20 -25.69
CA GLY A 872 6.97 22.02 -26.88
C GLY A 872 6.15 21.36 -28.00
N ILE A 873 5.20 20.47 -27.66
CA ILE A 873 4.36 19.71 -28.60
C ILE A 873 2.90 20.15 -28.50
N GLY A 874 2.10 19.89 -29.53
CA GLY A 874 0.71 20.31 -29.58
C GLY A 874 -0.32 19.21 -29.49
N SER A 875 0.08 17.94 -29.59
CA SER A 875 -0.86 16.83 -29.68
C SER A 875 -0.38 15.53 -29.03
N ARG A 876 -1.34 14.63 -28.76
CA ARG A 876 -1.09 13.26 -28.31
C ARG A 876 -0.23 12.46 -29.30
N THR A 877 -0.45 12.68 -30.59
CA THR A 877 0.30 12.01 -31.65
C THR A 877 1.76 12.47 -31.69
N ASP A 878 2.01 13.75 -31.43
CA ASP A 878 3.36 14.28 -31.31
C ASP A 878 4.09 13.69 -30.09
N LEU A 879 3.38 13.51 -28.95
CA LEU A 879 3.92 12.85 -27.78
C LEU A 879 4.31 11.40 -28.06
N ALA A 880 3.43 10.64 -28.71
CA ALA A 880 3.71 9.25 -29.10
C ALA A 880 4.94 9.18 -30.03
N ARG A 881 5.01 10.06 -31.03
CA ARG A 881 6.13 10.14 -31.94
C ARG A 881 7.45 10.49 -31.27
N LEU A 882 7.42 11.45 -30.36
CA LEU A 882 8.59 11.90 -29.58
C LEU A 882 9.14 10.77 -28.70
N VAL A 883 8.28 10.05 -28.01
CA VAL A 883 8.66 8.90 -27.17
C VAL A 883 9.19 7.73 -27.99
N VAL A 884 8.58 7.43 -29.14
CA VAL A 884 9.03 6.38 -30.06
C VAL A 884 10.41 6.73 -30.66
N LEU A 885 10.61 7.97 -31.12
CA LEU A 885 11.90 8.43 -31.65
C LEU A 885 13.04 8.35 -30.60
N GLN A 886 12.74 8.56 -29.32
CA GLN A 886 13.73 8.39 -28.25
C GLN A 886 13.89 6.91 -27.80
N LYS A 887 12.96 6.03 -28.14
CA LYS A 887 13.07 4.57 -27.93
C LYS A 887 13.83 3.85 -29.04
N ALA A 888 13.97 4.43 -30.23
CA ALA A 888 14.69 3.80 -31.34
C ALA A 888 16.20 3.89 -31.12
N PRO A 889 16.94 2.76 -31.09
CA PRO A 889 18.39 2.81 -31.07
C PRO A 889 18.87 3.40 -32.41
N GLY A 890 19.53 4.59 -32.38
CA GLY A 890 20.33 5.20 -33.43
C GLY A 890 20.08 4.76 -34.85
N GLY A 891 19.02 5.31 -35.47
CA GLY A 891 18.87 5.28 -36.94
C GLY A 891 19.27 6.66 -37.46
N GLU A 892 20.26 6.64 -38.39
CA GLU A 892 20.81 7.77 -39.08
C GLU A 892 19.74 8.71 -39.62
N GLY A 893 20.00 9.98 -39.46
CA GLY A 893 19.25 10.99 -40.14
C GLY A 893 19.47 10.86 -41.65
N ASP A 894 18.38 10.77 -42.39
CA ASP A 894 18.28 11.39 -43.68
C ASP A 894 16.83 11.78 -43.98
N MET A 895 16.73 13.04 -44.41
CA MET A 895 15.69 13.67 -45.23
C MET A 895 14.36 14.14 -44.59
N LEU A 896 14.36 15.45 -44.61
CA LEU A 896 13.33 16.47 -44.78
C LEU A 896 12.73 17.11 -43.53
#